data_2425e88e92320808b59c07158bdb8bbb
#
_entry.id   2425e88e92320808b59c07158bdb8bbb
#
_cell.length_a   1.000
_cell.length_b   1.000
_cell.length_c   1.000
_cell.angle_alpha   90.00
_cell.angle_beta   90.00
_cell.angle_gamma   90.00
#
_symmetry.space_group_name_H-M   'P 1'
#
loop_
_entity.id
_entity.type
_entity.pdbx_description
1 polymer ?
#
loop_
_entity_poly.entity_id
_entity_poly.type
_entity_poly.pdbx_seq_one_letter_code
_entity_poly.pdbx_strand_id
1 'polypeptide(L)'
;MRLADRAGARCRGPLTLFALAVCVGCLTGCARALDGEQAQQVTQEFVRQHLLWHSFDDTLSHRALDRLLALFDPGKLYFLQSDVTQLEQTFGDKLDNLVLADDWSFLQDLQKAYRRRVEAREPFIDSLIDEKQDLATEDLYTLPAERQYLDTETALDERWRTELKLQKLNLTGTLPRDEEIRKRLHDYYSRRRREVEDRSQEDLCTTFLRAFALSLDPHCQYQTQADLRQFMATTRLHLVGVGIRIGQPYGLTTIMDLVPGGPAEKSGLLQAGDAILAVAEGNGEPVDVTELPLGRVVDLITGPLGTEVRLTVRRRLGSKIVLRQAPVIRDDVKLKDQAATGRAYEVQVKQPTGEALHLKLGVVRLPSFYGAPNGPGQNEGGTQGAAADVKRRIAELVDQGAQSLILDLRNNGGGLLDEAVSTAGLFFDSGPVVQVRSRTDTQFPADTDGETAYAGPLVVLVNRLSASASEIVAAVFQDYGRALVVGDSHTFGKGTVQKHSPLRNAVGGGAMVVTISQFFRVNGSTTQFQGVSPDLDLPGMADVSDIGEKSLDYALPPTRVEPTSHPHLDQVALYLDRLQAASEARVKQSEAFQKIVKEIEDQRAHQDRRGKIAFKQSETKATGARDKGNASSVAADPYLQECLDIAADYLQLRNGRPLGPVTVVETASPAGTEDKGGDPEP
;
A
#
# COMPACT_ATOMS: atom_id res chain seq x y z
N MET A 1 -21.78 -70.13 27.52
CA MET A 1 -22.84 -71.02 27.97
C MET A 1 -24.15 -70.45 27.43
N ARG A 2 -24.62 -71.11 26.41
CA ARG A 2 -25.98 -71.55 26.09
C ARG A 2 -27.05 -70.44 26.09
N LEU A 3 -27.61 -70.14 24.89
CA LEU A 3 -28.83 -70.77 24.28
C LEU A 3 -30.10 -70.03 24.78
N ALA A 4 -31.10 -69.69 24.09
CA ALA A 4 -31.69 -70.01 22.78
C ALA A 4 -33.02 -69.24 22.71
N ASP A 5 -33.35 -68.76 21.56
CA ASP A 5 -34.45 -69.23 20.72
C ASP A 5 -35.90 -68.79 21.00
N ARG A 6 -36.50 -68.42 19.92
CA ARG A 6 -37.89 -68.62 19.41
C ARG A 6 -38.80 -67.38 19.38
N ALA A 7 -39.04 -66.96 18.19
CA ALA A 7 -40.16 -67.15 17.26
C ALA A 7 -41.33 -66.19 17.51
N GLY A 8 -41.67 -65.30 16.65
CA GLY A 8 -42.43 -65.58 15.43
C GLY A 8 -43.86 -65.12 15.57
N ALA A 9 -44.27 -64.00 14.97
CA ALA A 9 -45.67 -63.88 14.51
C ALA A 9 -45.75 -62.73 13.46
N ARG A 10 -46.20 -63.08 12.28
CA ARG A 10 -46.56 -62.18 11.18
C ARG A 10 -47.89 -61.50 11.49
N CYS A 11 -48.01 -60.22 11.35
CA CYS A 11 -49.24 -59.52 11.00
C CYS A 11 -48.96 -58.51 9.94
N ARG A 12 -49.69 -58.70 8.82
CA ARG A 12 -49.72 -57.70 7.66
C ARG A 12 -50.75 -56.63 8.01
N GLY A 13 -50.35 -55.35 7.79
CA GLY A 13 -51.25 -54.20 7.76
C GLY A 13 -50.57 -53.06 7.01
N PRO A 14 -51.27 -52.11 6.34
CA PRO A 14 -50.86 -51.53 5.11
C PRO A 14 -49.88 -50.35 5.28
N LEU A 15 -49.00 -50.22 4.28
CA LEU A 15 -48.08 -49.07 4.08
C LEU A 15 -48.87 -47.78 4.02
N THR A 16 -48.66 -46.88 4.98
CA THR A 16 -48.83 -45.42 4.84
C THR A 16 -47.47 -44.81 4.65
N LEU A 17 -47.19 -44.34 3.40
CA LEU A 17 -46.04 -43.55 3.08
C LEU A 17 -46.15 -42.20 3.81
N PHE A 18 -45.36 -42.00 4.87
CA PHE A 18 -45.03 -40.68 5.37
C PHE A 18 -43.81 -40.18 4.58
N ALA A 19 -44.06 -39.32 3.62
CA ALA A 19 -43.01 -38.53 2.97
C ALA A 19 -42.45 -37.54 4.00
N LEU A 20 -41.31 -37.86 4.59
CA LEU A 20 -40.50 -36.91 5.37
C LEU A 20 -39.85 -35.94 4.40
N ALA A 21 -40.49 -34.82 4.16
CA ALA A 21 -39.88 -33.69 3.49
C ALA A 21 -38.74 -33.14 4.38
N VAL A 22 -37.51 -33.59 4.16
CA VAL A 22 -36.33 -32.97 4.70
C VAL A 22 -36.21 -31.65 3.94
N CYS A 23 -36.72 -30.58 4.52
CA CYS A 23 -36.33 -29.21 4.15
C CYS A 23 -34.84 -29.06 4.47
N VAL A 24 -33.98 -29.34 3.49
CA VAL A 24 -32.64 -28.84 3.48
C VAL A 24 -32.80 -27.34 3.25
N GLY A 25 -32.98 -26.61 4.33
CA GLY A 25 -32.85 -25.15 4.33
C GLY A 25 -31.41 -24.82 3.95
N CYS A 26 -31.18 -24.49 2.71
CA CYS A 26 -29.99 -23.70 2.33
C CYS A 26 -30.02 -22.43 3.17
N LEU A 27 -29.33 -22.46 4.28
CA LEU A 27 -28.89 -21.26 4.99
C LEU A 27 -27.80 -20.61 4.11
N THR A 28 -28.21 -20.02 3.01
CA THR A 28 -27.50 -18.87 2.46
C THR A 28 -27.68 -17.78 3.50
N GLY A 29 -26.75 -17.69 4.43
CA GLY A 29 -26.67 -16.58 5.35
C GLY A 29 -26.44 -15.31 4.49
N CYS A 30 -27.54 -14.60 4.17
CA CYS A 30 -27.44 -13.20 3.76
C CYS A 30 -26.60 -12.53 4.85
N ALA A 31 -25.44 -12.01 4.49
CA ALA A 31 -24.69 -11.15 5.38
C ALA A 31 -25.62 -10.02 5.80
N ARG A 32 -25.90 -9.91 7.09
CA ARG A 32 -26.75 -8.85 7.63
C ARG A 32 -26.02 -7.52 7.40
N ALA A 33 -26.71 -6.52 6.87
CA ALA A 33 -26.16 -5.19 6.68
C ALA A 33 -25.68 -4.64 8.03
N LEU A 34 -24.60 -3.86 8.02
CA LEU A 34 -24.03 -3.24 9.22
C LEU A 34 -25.05 -2.26 9.81
N ASP A 35 -25.52 -2.55 11.02
CA ASP A 35 -26.44 -1.70 11.78
C ASP A 35 -25.74 -1.02 12.98
N GLY A 36 -26.48 -0.20 13.73
CA GLY A 36 -25.96 0.53 14.90
C GLY A 36 -25.44 -0.40 15.99
N GLU A 37 -26.20 -1.44 16.36
CA GLU A 37 -25.78 -2.41 17.39
C GLU A 37 -24.45 -3.07 17.02
N GLN A 38 -24.31 -3.45 15.78
CA GLN A 38 -23.08 -4.05 15.27
C GLN A 38 -21.92 -3.05 15.27
N ALA A 39 -22.17 -1.79 14.86
CA ALA A 39 -21.17 -0.74 14.90
C ALA A 39 -20.70 -0.45 16.33
N GLN A 40 -21.62 -0.46 17.31
CA GLN A 40 -21.29 -0.33 18.75
C GLN A 40 -20.39 -1.50 19.20
N GLN A 41 -20.73 -2.75 18.87
CA GLN A 41 -19.93 -3.93 19.21
C GLN A 41 -18.51 -3.84 18.62
N VAL A 42 -18.37 -3.42 17.37
CA VAL A 42 -17.07 -3.22 16.72
C VAL A 42 -16.27 -2.12 17.40
N THR A 43 -16.90 -1.02 17.76
CA THR A 43 -16.28 0.10 18.50
C THR A 43 -15.70 -0.38 19.84
N GLN A 44 -16.49 -1.14 20.61
CA GLN A 44 -16.04 -1.72 21.87
C GLN A 44 -14.88 -2.71 21.69
N GLU A 45 -14.92 -3.50 20.62
CA GLU A 45 -13.87 -4.47 20.32
C GLU A 45 -12.55 -3.78 19.93
N PHE A 46 -12.60 -2.63 19.21
CA PHE A 46 -11.42 -1.81 18.94
C PHE A 46 -10.71 -1.38 20.20
N VAL A 47 -11.40 -0.74 21.16
CA VAL A 47 -10.79 -0.29 22.42
C VAL A 47 -10.36 -1.46 23.31
N ARG A 48 -11.07 -2.57 23.28
CA ARG A 48 -10.68 -3.77 24.01
C ARG A 48 -9.33 -4.33 23.54
N GLN A 49 -9.06 -4.31 22.22
CA GLN A 49 -7.84 -4.87 21.65
C GLN A 49 -6.70 -3.85 21.53
N HIS A 50 -6.99 -2.56 21.41
CA HIS A 50 -5.99 -1.53 21.17
C HIS A 50 -4.95 -1.45 22.27
N LEU A 51 -3.68 -1.19 21.91
CA LEU A 51 -2.53 -1.17 22.84
C LEU A 51 -2.67 -0.15 23.97
N LEU A 52 -3.13 1.06 23.69
CA LEU A 52 -3.18 2.17 24.66
C LEU A 52 -4.60 2.53 25.13
N TRP A 53 -5.58 2.53 24.21
CA TRP A 53 -6.95 2.93 24.51
C TRP A 53 -7.75 1.75 25.06
N HIS A 54 -8.43 1.97 26.19
CA HIS A 54 -9.16 0.92 26.93
C HIS A 54 -10.64 1.22 27.11
N SER A 55 -11.04 2.45 26.79
CA SER A 55 -12.43 2.92 26.80
C SER A 55 -12.62 3.93 25.69
N PHE A 56 -13.83 4.05 25.20
CA PHE A 56 -14.25 5.17 24.40
C PHE A 56 -14.62 6.28 25.41
N ASP A 57 -13.93 7.42 25.36
CA ASP A 57 -14.05 8.56 26.25
C ASP A 57 -14.16 9.88 25.47
N ASP A 58 -14.32 11.01 26.18
CA ASP A 58 -14.41 12.33 25.57
C ASP A 58 -13.23 12.65 24.66
N THR A 59 -12.02 12.20 24.99
CA THR A 59 -10.82 12.42 24.15
C THR A 59 -10.96 11.72 22.81
N LEU A 60 -11.38 10.46 22.82
CA LEU A 60 -11.64 9.71 21.59
C LEU A 60 -12.89 10.23 20.87
N SER A 61 -13.90 10.75 21.59
CA SER A 61 -15.07 11.40 20.99
C SER A 61 -14.64 12.58 20.11
N HIS A 62 -13.82 13.50 20.63
CA HIS A 62 -13.29 14.63 19.86
C HIS A 62 -12.48 14.16 18.63
N ARG A 63 -11.57 13.20 18.81
CA ARG A 63 -10.76 12.65 17.71
C ARG A 63 -11.62 11.95 16.65
N ALA A 64 -12.62 11.17 17.08
CA ALA A 64 -13.53 10.48 16.19
C ALA A 64 -14.37 11.46 15.37
N LEU A 65 -14.85 12.54 15.98
CA LEU A 65 -15.57 13.61 15.30
C LEU A 65 -14.68 14.32 14.27
N ASP A 66 -13.45 14.67 14.63
CA ASP A 66 -12.48 15.27 13.71
C ASP A 66 -12.24 14.37 12.47
N ARG A 67 -11.97 13.08 12.69
CA ARG A 67 -11.81 12.11 11.59
C ARG A 67 -13.08 11.95 10.78
N LEU A 68 -14.23 11.95 11.41
CA LEU A 68 -15.53 11.83 10.75
C LEU A 68 -15.80 13.03 9.83
N LEU A 69 -15.54 14.25 10.30
CA LEU A 69 -15.62 15.48 9.51
C LEU A 69 -14.65 15.45 8.32
N ALA A 70 -13.42 14.97 8.53
CA ALA A 70 -12.42 14.81 7.47
C ALA A 70 -12.85 13.76 6.41
N LEU A 71 -13.56 12.69 6.80
CA LEU A 71 -14.10 11.70 5.86
C LEU A 71 -15.35 12.21 5.11
N PHE A 72 -16.16 13.08 5.72
CA PHE A 72 -17.29 13.70 5.04
C PHE A 72 -16.81 14.75 4.01
N ASP A 73 -15.86 15.59 4.39
CA ASP A 73 -15.34 16.68 3.56
C ASP A 73 -13.79 16.66 3.47
N PRO A 74 -13.19 15.64 2.82
CA PRO A 74 -11.75 15.45 2.78
C PRO A 74 -10.99 16.60 2.11
N GLY A 75 -11.67 17.34 1.23
CA GLY A 75 -11.11 18.54 0.58
C GLY A 75 -11.27 19.82 1.37
N LYS A 76 -12.07 19.81 2.46
CA LYS A 76 -12.53 20.99 3.19
C LYS A 76 -13.12 22.05 2.22
N LEU A 77 -14.02 21.56 1.34
CA LEU A 77 -14.62 22.30 0.21
C LEU A 77 -16.08 22.69 0.46
N TYR A 78 -16.71 22.15 1.51
CA TYR A 78 -18.12 22.35 1.76
C TYR A 78 -18.39 22.98 3.12
N PHE A 79 -17.81 22.45 4.22
CA PHE A 79 -18.00 23.02 5.54
C PHE A 79 -17.19 24.31 5.71
N LEU A 80 -17.79 25.27 6.42
CA LEU A 80 -17.09 26.40 7.01
C LEU A 80 -16.60 26.05 8.42
N GLN A 81 -15.65 26.84 8.93
CA GLN A 81 -15.18 26.70 10.32
C GLN A 81 -16.33 26.86 11.33
N SER A 82 -17.32 27.71 11.06
CA SER A 82 -18.49 27.89 11.88
C SER A 82 -19.35 26.61 11.99
N ASP A 83 -19.49 25.83 10.91
CA ASP A 83 -20.21 24.56 10.93
C ASP A 83 -19.49 23.55 11.81
N VAL A 84 -18.16 23.45 11.62
CA VAL A 84 -17.31 22.54 12.39
C VAL A 84 -17.38 22.89 13.88
N THR A 85 -17.24 24.16 14.23
CA THR A 85 -17.35 24.63 15.63
C THR A 85 -18.71 24.29 16.23
N GLN A 86 -19.80 24.44 15.47
CA GLN A 86 -21.15 24.08 15.93
C GLN A 86 -21.26 22.57 16.17
N LEU A 87 -20.72 21.75 15.27
CA LEU A 87 -20.74 20.29 15.40
C LEU A 87 -19.87 19.81 16.57
N GLU A 88 -18.70 20.41 16.77
CA GLU A 88 -17.83 20.16 17.92
C GLU A 88 -18.51 20.51 19.25
N GLN A 89 -19.19 21.66 19.36
CA GLN A 89 -19.94 22.05 20.55
C GLN A 89 -21.13 21.12 20.82
N THR A 90 -21.69 20.52 19.77
CA THR A 90 -22.87 19.67 19.90
C THR A 90 -22.50 18.23 20.24
N PHE A 91 -21.44 17.69 19.67
CA PHE A 91 -21.10 16.26 19.68
C PHE A 91 -19.70 15.95 20.19
N GLY A 92 -18.80 16.93 20.33
CA GLY A 92 -17.38 16.70 20.58
C GLY A 92 -17.10 15.81 21.79
N ASP A 93 -17.80 16.00 22.89
CA ASP A 93 -17.68 15.25 24.16
C ASP A 93 -18.81 14.23 24.38
N LYS A 94 -19.54 13.82 23.33
CA LYS A 94 -20.77 13.01 23.49
C LYS A 94 -20.83 11.76 22.66
N LEU A 95 -19.94 11.58 21.67
CA LEU A 95 -20.01 10.43 20.78
C LEU A 95 -19.88 9.09 21.52
N ASP A 96 -19.05 9.04 22.56
CA ASP A 96 -18.90 7.89 23.44
C ASP A 96 -20.23 7.52 24.09
N ASN A 97 -20.91 8.49 24.71
CA ASN A 97 -22.19 8.30 25.38
C ASN A 97 -23.31 7.94 24.40
N LEU A 98 -23.37 8.57 23.23
CA LEU A 98 -24.36 8.27 22.18
C LEU A 98 -24.18 6.85 21.64
N VAL A 99 -22.94 6.47 21.31
CA VAL A 99 -22.64 5.12 20.81
C VAL A 99 -22.91 4.07 21.90
N LEU A 100 -22.58 4.32 23.16
CA LEU A 100 -22.92 3.42 24.27
C LEU A 100 -24.43 3.26 24.48
N ALA A 101 -25.21 4.30 24.18
CA ALA A 101 -26.66 4.25 24.24
C ALA A 101 -27.32 3.69 22.98
N ASP A 102 -26.55 3.25 21.98
CA ASP A 102 -27.01 2.83 20.64
C ASP A 102 -27.80 3.95 19.91
N ASP A 103 -27.48 5.22 20.20
CA ASP A 103 -28.07 6.39 19.55
C ASP A 103 -27.16 6.89 18.41
N TRP A 104 -27.56 6.58 17.19
CA TRP A 104 -26.86 6.93 15.96
C TRP A 104 -27.45 8.15 15.25
N SER A 105 -28.30 8.91 15.92
CA SER A 105 -28.94 10.12 15.36
C SER A 105 -27.92 11.19 14.94
N PHE A 106 -26.80 11.28 15.64
CA PHE A 106 -25.71 12.22 15.30
C PHE A 106 -25.17 12.04 13.87
N LEU A 107 -25.12 10.80 13.36
CA LEU A 107 -24.70 10.54 11.98
C LEU A 107 -25.67 11.13 10.97
N GLN A 108 -26.96 11.05 11.26
CA GLN A 108 -28.01 11.64 10.42
C GLN A 108 -27.96 13.16 10.48
N ASP A 109 -27.68 13.75 11.63
CA ASP A 109 -27.55 15.21 11.75
C ASP A 109 -26.31 15.74 11.04
N LEU A 110 -25.19 15.02 11.13
CA LEU A 110 -23.98 15.29 10.34
C LEU A 110 -24.27 15.21 8.83
N GLN A 111 -24.95 14.13 8.41
CA GLN A 111 -25.33 13.92 7.01
C GLN A 111 -26.23 15.05 6.50
N LYS A 112 -27.21 15.49 7.31
CA LYS A 112 -28.08 16.64 6.96
C LYS A 112 -27.29 17.94 6.84
N ALA A 113 -26.34 18.18 7.76
CA ALA A 113 -25.48 19.37 7.72
C ALA A 113 -24.62 19.37 6.45
N TYR A 114 -23.96 18.24 6.15
CA TYR A 114 -23.13 18.10 4.96
C TYR A 114 -23.94 18.24 3.67
N ARG A 115 -25.06 17.52 3.56
CA ARG A 115 -25.96 17.58 2.41
C ARG A 115 -26.40 19.02 2.14
N ARG A 116 -26.80 19.78 3.16
CA ARG A 116 -27.22 21.19 3.04
C ARG A 116 -26.10 22.05 2.43
N ARG A 117 -24.85 21.81 2.83
CA ARG A 117 -23.70 22.52 2.27
C ARG A 117 -23.42 22.12 0.82
N VAL A 118 -23.55 20.84 0.49
CA VAL A 118 -23.40 20.35 -0.90
C VAL A 118 -24.45 20.96 -1.80
N GLU A 119 -25.73 20.92 -1.40
CA GLU A 119 -26.88 21.51 -2.17
C GLU A 119 -26.70 23.03 -2.35
N ALA A 120 -26.30 23.75 -1.32
CA ALA A 120 -26.06 25.19 -1.40
C ALA A 120 -24.93 25.58 -2.35
N ARG A 121 -23.93 24.72 -2.50
CA ARG A 121 -22.74 24.96 -3.36
C ARG A 121 -22.95 24.61 -4.82
N GLU A 122 -23.87 23.73 -5.14
CA GLU A 122 -24.08 23.21 -6.50
C GLU A 122 -24.23 24.30 -7.56
N PRO A 123 -25.12 25.33 -7.41
CA PRO A 123 -25.27 26.35 -8.43
C PRO A 123 -23.97 27.14 -8.70
N PHE A 124 -23.17 27.35 -7.68
CA PHE A 124 -21.89 28.03 -7.82
C PHE A 124 -20.86 27.16 -8.54
N ILE A 125 -20.79 25.87 -8.22
CA ILE A 125 -19.92 24.90 -8.89
C ILE A 125 -20.29 24.82 -10.37
N ASP A 126 -21.57 24.70 -10.71
CA ASP A 126 -22.07 24.66 -12.08
C ASP A 126 -21.68 25.92 -12.85
N SER A 127 -21.85 27.10 -12.24
CA SER A 127 -21.46 28.37 -12.86
C SER A 127 -19.96 28.42 -13.18
N LEU A 128 -19.10 27.89 -12.29
CA LEU A 128 -17.66 27.82 -12.49
C LEU A 128 -17.24 26.80 -13.55
N ILE A 129 -17.99 25.69 -13.68
CA ILE A 129 -17.76 24.70 -14.74
C ILE A 129 -18.03 25.33 -16.11
N ASP A 130 -19.11 26.11 -16.23
CA ASP A 130 -19.52 26.75 -17.48
C ASP A 130 -18.71 28.00 -17.83
N GLU A 131 -18.05 28.60 -16.84
CA GLU A 131 -17.18 29.77 -17.04
C GLU A 131 -16.01 29.42 -17.98
N LYS A 132 -15.81 30.24 -19.02
CA LYS A 132 -14.62 30.17 -19.87
C LYS A 132 -13.42 30.68 -19.10
N GLN A 133 -12.55 29.77 -18.71
CA GLN A 133 -11.31 30.12 -18.01
C GLN A 133 -10.15 30.18 -18.99
N ASP A 134 -9.30 31.21 -18.86
CA ASP A 134 -8.03 31.24 -19.53
C ASP A 134 -7.08 30.30 -18.79
N LEU A 135 -6.89 29.11 -19.38
CA LEU A 135 -5.99 28.07 -18.84
C LEU A 135 -4.52 28.31 -19.23
N ALA A 136 -4.24 29.35 -20.05
CA ALA A 136 -2.90 29.68 -20.52
C ALA A 136 -2.16 30.64 -19.59
N THR A 137 -2.86 31.28 -18.63
CA THR A 137 -2.22 32.16 -17.66
C THR A 137 -1.40 31.37 -16.65
N GLU A 138 -0.13 31.76 -16.46
CA GLU A 138 0.75 31.29 -15.39
C GLU A 138 0.27 31.83 -14.04
N ASP A 139 -0.87 31.37 -13.54
CA ASP A 139 -1.27 31.71 -12.19
C ASP A 139 -0.53 30.81 -11.20
N LEU A 140 0.16 31.43 -10.26
CA LEU A 140 0.82 30.76 -9.15
C LEU A 140 -0.23 30.34 -8.12
N TYR A 141 -0.55 29.05 -8.06
CA TYR A 141 -1.42 28.52 -7.03
C TYR A 141 -0.61 28.00 -5.86
N THR A 142 -0.93 28.52 -4.69
CA THR A 142 -0.44 27.98 -3.44
C THR A 142 -1.42 26.95 -2.94
N LEU A 143 -1.09 25.65 -3.02
CA LEU A 143 -1.79 24.62 -2.26
C LEU A 143 -1.15 24.61 -0.86
N PRO A 144 -1.90 24.95 0.20
CA PRO A 144 -1.38 24.78 1.56
C PRO A 144 -1.07 23.29 1.78
N ALA A 145 0.02 23.00 2.47
CA ALA A 145 0.41 21.63 2.83
C ALA A 145 -0.72 20.92 3.59
N GLU A 146 -1.46 21.68 4.39
CA GLU A 146 -2.64 21.23 5.11
C GLU A 146 -3.81 22.19 4.88
N ARG A 147 -4.94 21.66 4.39
CA ARG A 147 -6.14 22.46 4.20
C ARG A 147 -6.85 22.64 5.54
N GLN A 148 -7.15 23.88 5.90
CA GLN A 148 -7.98 24.25 7.05
C GLN A 148 -9.40 24.57 6.57
N TYR A 149 -10.41 24.39 7.43
CA TYR A 149 -11.74 24.93 7.19
C TYR A 149 -11.68 26.45 7.15
N LEU A 150 -12.48 27.08 6.29
CA LEU A 150 -12.45 28.52 6.06
C LEU A 150 -13.57 29.23 6.83
N ASP A 151 -13.31 30.47 7.24
CA ASP A 151 -14.26 31.23 8.04
C ASP A 151 -15.41 31.82 7.22
N THR A 152 -15.20 32.07 5.92
CA THR A 152 -16.16 32.82 5.10
C THR A 152 -16.48 32.11 3.78
N GLU A 153 -17.72 32.34 3.30
CA GLU A 153 -18.16 31.87 1.99
C GLU A 153 -17.26 32.42 0.87
N THR A 154 -16.84 33.69 0.94
CA THR A 154 -15.96 34.29 -0.07
C THR A 154 -14.62 33.59 -0.19
N ALA A 155 -14.00 33.25 0.95
CA ALA A 155 -12.74 32.47 0.94
C ALA A 155 -12.94 31.06 0.38
N LEU A 156 -14.11 30.47 0.67
CA LEU A 156 -14.48 29.15 0.12
C LEU A 156 -14.74 29.23 -1.38
N ASP A 157 -15.34 30.31 -1.88
CA ASP A 157 -15.53 30.56 -3.32
C ASP A 157 -14.21 30.62 -4.07
N GLU A 158 -13.21 31.33 -3.52
CA GLU A 158 -11.86 31.38 -4.12
C GLU A 158 -11.17 30.01 -4.12
N ARG A 159 -11.35 29.24 -3.07
CA ARG A 159 -10.86 27.83 -3.04
C ARG A 159 -11.51 27.00 -4.14
N TRP A 160 -12.81 27.12 -4.36
CA TRP A 160 -13.52 26.42 -5.42
C TRP A 160 -13.08 26.85 -6.82
N ARG A 161 -12.85 28.13 -7.06
CA ARG A 161 -12.28 28.64 -8.33
C ARG A 161 -10.95 27.98 -8.64
N THR A 162 -10.08 27.92 -7.64
CA THR A 162 -8.78 27.27 -7.75
C THR A 162 -8.91 25.78 -8.02
N GLU A 163 -9.76 25.08 -7.27
CA GLU A 163 -9.97 23.63 -7.39
C GLU A 163 -10.47 23.26 -8.80
N LEU A 164 -11.51 23.95 -9.30
CA LEU A 164 -12.06 23.67 -10.61
C LEU A 164 -11.12 24.04 -11.75
N LYS A 165 -10.32 25.10 -11.60
CA LYS A 165 -9.30 25.45 -12.58
C LYS A 165 -8.24 24.34 -12.67
N LEU A 166 -7.76 23.80 -11.54
CA LEU A 166 -6.84 22.66 -11.50
C LEU A 166 -7.46 21.40 -12.13
N GLN A 167 -8.72 21.11 -11.84
CA GLN A 167 -9.42 19.96 -12.43
C GLN A 167 -9.56 20.09 -13.95
N LYS A 168 -9.92 21.27 -14.45
CA LYS A 168 -9.98 21.57 -15.90
C LYS A 168 -8.60 21.39 -16.54
N LEU A 169 -7.54 21.94 -15.95
CA LEU A 169 -6.15 21.80 -16.43
C LEU A 169 -5.75 20.32 -16.52
N ASN A 170 -6.00 19.52 -15.48
CA ASN A 170 -5.70 18.09 -15.48
C ASN A 170 -6.46 17.31 -16.57
N LEU A 171 -7.69 17.74 -16.89
CA LEU A 171 -8.51 17.13 -17.94
C LEU A 171 -8.08 17.52 -19.35
N THR A 172 -7.43 18.66 -19.58
CA THR A 172 -6.92 19.07 -20.91
C THR A 172 -5.92 18.08 -21.48
N GLY A 173 -5.14 17.40 -20.65
CA GLY A 173 -4.23 16.34 -21.06
C GLY A 173 -4.92 15.08 -21.61
N THR A 174 -6.19 14.85 -21.27
CA THR A 174 -6.96 13.65 -21.62
C THR A 174 -8.16 13.91 -22.53
N LEU A 175 -8.76 15.08 -22.43
CA LEU A 175 -9.95 15.50 -23.20
C LEU A 175 -9.62 16.75 -24.03
N PRO A 176 -9.67 16.72 -25.39
CA PRO A 176 -9.18 17.80 -26.23
C PRO A 176 -10.18 18.95 -26.38
N ARG A 177 -11.45 18.78 -26.02
CA ARG A 177 -12.52 19.76 -26.21
C ARG A 177 -13.04 20.25 -24.88
N ASP A 178 -13.12 21.56 -24.71
CA ASP A 178 -13.64 22.23 -23.51
C ASP A 178 -15.08 21.77 -23.16
N GLU A 179 -15.92 21.54 -24.17
CA GLU A 179 -17.27 21.01 -24.00
C GLU A 179 -17.28 19.61 -23.35
N GLU A 180 -16.33 18.73 -23.72
CA GLU A 180 -16.20 17.40 -23.12
C GLU A 180 -15.74 17.50 -21.66
N ILE A 181 -14.83 18.45 -21.37
CA ILE A 181 -14.36 18.72 -20.00
C ILE A 181 -15.52 19.20 -19.14
N ARG A 182 -16.29 20.21 -19.60
CA ARG A 182 -17.45 20.72 -18.87
C ARG A 182 -18.48 19.63 -18.59
N LYS A 183 -18.90 18.91 -19.64
CA LYS A 183 -19.83 17.79 -19.49
C LYS A 183 -19.32 16.80 -18.44
N ARG A 184 -18.03 16.46 -18.49
CA ARG A 184 -17.42 15.52 -17.56
C ARG A 184 -17.47 16.00 -16.10
N LEU A 185 -17.23 17.27 -15.87
CA LEU A 185 -17.28 17.86 -14.53
C LEU A 185 -18.74 17.94 -14.01
N HIS A 186 -19.71 18.30 -14.86
CA HIS A 186 -21.14 18.26 -14.50
C HIS A 186 -21.57 16.83 -14.13
N ASP A 187 -21.23 15.82 -14.94
CA ASP A 187 -21.52 14.41 -14.66
C ASP A 187 -20.88 13.96 -13.33
N TYR A 188 -19.66 14.42 -13.05
CA TYR A 188 -18.95 14.10 -11.79
C TYR A 188 -19.62 14.70 -10.57
N TYR A 189 -19.94 16.02 -10.59
CA TYR A 189 -20.53 16.68 -9.43
C TYR A 189 -21.99 16.28 -9.22
N SER A 190 -22.76 16.06 -10.26
CA SER A 190 -24.14 15.54 -10.17
C SER A 190 -24.17 14.15 -9.54
N ARG A 191 -23.20 13.27 -9.87
CA ARG A 191 -23.08 11.97 -9.24
C ARG A 191 -22.71 12.09 -7.76
N ARG A 192 -21.69 12.91 -7.44
CA ARG A 192 -21.27 13.14 -6.05
C ARG A 192 -22.42 13.63 -5.18
N ARG A 193 -23.29 14.50 -5.71
CA ARG A 193 -24.50 14.93 -5.02
C ARG A 193 -25.42 13.75 -4.74
N ARG A 194 -25.75 12.93 -5.76
CA ARG A 194 -26.58 11.73 -5.57
C ARG A 194 -26.01 10.79 -4.53
N GLU A 195 -24.71 10.55 -4.56
CA GLU A 195 -24.02 9.73 -3.55
C GLU A 195 -24.20 10.29 -2.13
N VAL A 196 -24.22 11.61 -1.97
CA VAL A 196 -24.48 12.25 -0.67
C VAL A 196 -25.95 12.12 -0.28
N GLU A 197 -26.88 12.26 -1.24
CA GLU A 197 -28.34 12.13 -1.02
C GLU A 197 -28.73 10.70 -0.63
N ASP A 198 -28.13 9.69 -1.27
CA ASP A 198 -28.52 8.28 -1.20
C ASP A 198 -27.76 7.48 -0.15
N ARG A 199 -26.91 8.13 0.68
CA ARG A 199 -26.15 7.41 1.74
C ARG A 199 -27.08 6.65 2.68
N SER A 200 -26.89 5.34 2.74
CA SER A 200 -27.63 4.46 3.64
C SER A 200 -27.11 4.56 5.09
N GLN A 201 -27.88 4.00 6.04
CA GLN A 201 -27.42 3.87 7.43
C GLN A 201 -26.16 3.01 7.52
N GLU A 202 -26.03 1.97 6.70
CA GLU A 202 -24.84 1.12 6.61
C GLU A 202 -23.60 1.93 6.18
N ASP A 203 -23.75 2.81 5.17
CA ASP A 203 -22.66 3.69 4.72
C ASP A 203 -22.21 4.66 5.82
N LEU A 204 -23.17 5.20 6.58
CA LEU A 204 -22.89 6.10 7.70
C LEU A 204 -22.18 5.37 8.84
N CYS A 205 -22.65 4.18 9.24
CA CYS A 205 -21.98 3.34 10.24
C CYS A 205 -20.58 2.93 9.78
N THR A 206 -20.41 2.54 8.51
CA THR A 206 -19.09 2.24 7.93
C THR A 206 -18.16 3.45 7.98
N THR A 207 -18.66 4.64 7.65
CA THR A 207 -17.86 5.87 7.71
C THR A 207 -17.45 6.20 9.15
N PHE A 208 -18.37 6.02 10.11
CA PHE A 208 -18.07 6.19 11.53
C PHE A 208 -17.00 5.20 12.00
N LEU A 209 -17.13 3.90 11.70
CA LEU A 209 -16.14 2.91 12.12
C LEU A 209 -14.73 3.18 11.54
N ARG A 210 -14.67 3.66 10.30
CA ARG A 210 -13.40 4.12 9.71
C ARG A 210 -12.83 5.34 10.43
N ALA A 211 -13.67 6.33 10.75
CA ALA A 211 -13.28 7.50 11.52
C ALA A 211 -12.83 7.14 12.93
N PHE A 212 -13.59 6.28 13.60
CA PHE A 212 -13.27 5.81 14.94
C PHE A 212 -11.94 5.04 14.97
N ALA A 213 -11.72 4.12 14.04
CA ALA A 213 -10.44 3.40 13.94
C ALA A 213 -9.27 4.38 13.81
N LEU A 214 -9.37 5.37 12.90
CA LEU A 214 -8.35 6.41 12.69
C LEU A 214 -8.19 7.37 13.87
N SER A 215 -9.15 7.44 14.80
CA SER A 215 -9.03 8.24 16.02
C SER A 215 -8.15 7.61 17.09
N LEU A 216 -7.99 6.28 17.03
CA LEU A 216 -7.12 5.53 17.94
C LEU A 216 -5.64 5.73 17.59
N ASP A 217 -5.30 5.48 16.34
CA ASP A 217 -4.00 5.75 15.72
C ASP A 217 -4.11 5.65 14.17
N PRO A 218 -3.12 6.13 13.41
CA PRO A 218 -3.20 6.18 11.95
C PRO A 218 -3.16 4.80 11.25
N HIS A 219 -2.87 3.73 11.96
CA HIS A 219 -2.77 2.36 11.43
C HIS A 219 -3.96 1.48 11.76
N CYS A 220 -4.83 1.94 12.66
CA CYS A 220 -6.11 1.27 12.93
C CYS A 220 -7.08 1.48 11.76
N GLN A 221 -7.78 0.41 11.34
CA GLN A 221 -8.70 0.46 10.21
C GLN A 221 -9.91 -0.44 10.44
N TYR A 222 -11.08 0.04 10.03
CA TYR A 222 -12.21 -0.82 9.75
C TYR A 222 -12.22 -1.15 8.26
N GLN A 223 -12.20 -2.43 7.94
CA GLN A 223 -12.22 -2.95 6.57
C GLN A 223 -13.57 -3.60 6.29
N THR A 224 -14.22 -3.21 5.21
CA THR A 224 -15.37 -3.93 4.67
C THR A 224 -14.93 -5.30 4.13
N GLN A 225 -15.87 -6.17 3.81
CA GLN A 225 -15.55 -7.45 3.17
C GLN A 225 -14.77 -7.28 1.85
N ALA A 226 -15.09 -6.22 1.09
CA ALA A 226 -14.36 -5.90 -0.14
C ALA A 226 -12.91 -5.48 0.14
N ASP A 227 -12.70 -4.60 1.13
CA ASP A 227 -11.36 -4.18 1.56
C ASP A 227 -10.52 -5.37 2.05
N LEU A 228 -11.12 -6.28 2.82
CA LEU A 228 -10.46 -7.49 3.32
C LEU A 228 -10.05 -8.42 2.16
N ARG A 229 -10.93 -8.64 1.17
CA ARG A 229 -10.58 -9.44 -0.02
C ARG A 229 -9.40 -8.84 -0.77
N GLN A 230 -9.40 -7.52 -0.97
CA GLN A 230 -8.30 -6.82 -1.63
C GLN A 230 -7.00 -6.92 -0.84
N PHE A 231 -7.05 -6.74 0.48
CA PHE A 231 -5.88 -6.89 1.36
C PHE A 231 -5.29 -8.30 1.26
N MET A 232 -6.12 -9.35 1.35
CA MET A 232 -5.66 -10.73 1.24
C MET A 232 -5.02 -11.03 -0.12
N ALA A 233 -5.59 -10.50 -1.21
CA ALA A 233 -5.05 -10.65 -2.55
C ALA A 233 -3.65 -10.00 -2.68
N THR A 234 -3.48 -8.80 -2.15
CA THR A 234 -2.19 -8.07 -2.19
C THR A 234 -1.14 -8.75 -1.32
N THR A 235 -1.53 -9.19 -0.11
CA THR A 235 -0.59 -9.83 0.83
C THR A 235 -0.11 -11.19 0.34
N ARG A 236 -0.97 -11.94 -0.34
CA ARG A 236 -0.61 -13.26 -0.90
C ARG A 236 0.01 -13.20 -2.29
N LEU A 237 0.07 -12.03 -2.92
CA LEU A 237 0.43 -11.83 -4.34
C LEU A 237 -0.37 -12.71 -5.31
N HIS A 238 -1.62 -13.02 -4.94
CA HIS A 238 -2.47 -13.97 -5.62
C HIS A 238 -3.89 -13.43 -5.70
N LEU A 239 -4.43 -13.29 -6.89
CA LEU A 239 -5.76 -12.77 -7.13
C LEU A 239 -6.46 -13.60 -8.21
N VAL A 240 -7.64 -14.12 -7.91
CA VAL A 240 -8.51 -14.67 -8.98
C VAL A 240 -9.25 -13.53 -9.65
N GLY A 241 -9.02 -13.34 -10.94
CA GLY A 241 -9.63 -12.25 -11.69
C GLY A 241 -9.16 -12.15 -13.12
N VAL A 242 -9.35 -10.99 -13.73
CA VAL A 242 -8.98 -10.74 -15.12
C VAL A 242 -7.58 -10.12 -15.30
N GLY A 243 -6.91 -9.74 -14.24
CA GLY A 243 -5.55 -9.17 -14.31
C GLY A 243 -5.52 -7.75 -14.89
N ILE A 244 -6.39 -6.86 -14.42
CA ILE A 244 -6.38 -5.42 -14.73
C ILE A 244 -6.28 -4.60 -13.44
N ARG A 245 -5.56 -3.48 -13.51
CA ARG A 245 -5.64 -2.42 -12.51
C ARG A 245 -6.58 -1.33 -13.01
N ILE A 246 -7.59 -0.99 -12.23
CA ILE A 246 -8.58 0.00 -12.60
C ILE A 246 -8.55 1.18 -11.64
N GLY A 247 -8.93 2.35 -12.14
CA GLY A 247 -9.14 3.57 -11.37
C GLY A 247 -10.36 4.30 -11.91
N GLN A 248 -10.81 5.31 -11.17
CA GLN A 248 -11.94 6.15 -11.61
C GLN A 248 -11.54 7.63 -11.74
N PRO A 249 -10.61 7.97 -12.64
CA PRO A 249 -10.30 9.37 -12.87
C PRO A 249 -11.56 10.12 -13.27
N TYR A 250 -11.95 11.10 -12.45
CA TYR A 250 -13.18 11.87 -12.63
C TYR A 250 -14.44 11.00 -12.83
N GLY A 251 -14.52 9.89 -12.06
CA GLY A 251 -15.67 9.00 -12.02
C GLY A 251 -15.86 8.04 -13.21
N LEU A 252 -14.96 7.94 -14.16
CA LEU A 252 -15.00 6.93 -15.22
C LEU A 252 -14.06 5.78 -14.92
N THR A 253 -14.61 4.58 -14.75
CA THR A 253 -13.79 3.39 -14.54
C THR A 253 -12.90 3.17 -15.75
N THR A 254 -11.60 3.26 -15.55
CA THR A 254 -10.59 3.19 -16.61
C THR A 254 -9.54 2.14 -16.25
N ILE A 255 -9.12 1.35 -17.23
CA ILE A 255 -8.00 0.42 -17.08
C ILE A 255 -6.71 1.26 -17.02
N MET A 256 -6.08 1.28 -15.86
CA MET A 256 -4.83 2.00 -15.64
C MET A 256 -3.65 1.21 -16.18
N ASP A 257 -3.71 -0.13 -16.03
CA ASP A 257 -2.65 -1.04 -16.45
C ASP A 257 -3.15 -2.49 -16.55
N LEU A 258 -2.43 -3.34 -17.28
CA LEU A 258 -2.64 -4.78 -17.34
C LEU A 258 -1.57 -5.49 -16.52
N VAL A 259 -1.96 -6.55 -15.82
CA VAL A 259 -0.98 -7.40 -15.11
C VAL A 259 -0.26 -8.28 -16.12
N PRO A 260 1.08 -8.24 -16.21
CA PRO A 260 1.84 -9.06 -17.14
C PRO A 260 1.57 -10.56 -16.96
N GLY A 261 1.32 -11.24 -18.07
CA GLY A 261 0.94 -12.66 -18.08
C GLY A 261 -0.46 -12.97 -17.57
N GLY A 262 -1.25 -11.93 -17.23
CA GLY A 262 -2.63 -12.09 -16.78
C GLY A 262 -3.63 -12.36 -17.90
N PRO A 263 -4.87 -12.79 -17.56
CA PRO A 263 -5.90 -13.12 -18.55
C PRO A 263 -6.22 -11.97 -19.51
N ALA A 264 -6.31 -10.73 -19.03
CA ALA A 264 -6.60 -9.57 -19.85
C ALA A 264 -5.51 -9.30 -20.88
N GLU A 265 -4.23 -9.39 -20.49
CA GLU A 265 -3.11 -9.24 -21.41
C GLU A 265 -3.09 -10.37 -22.43
N LYS A 266 -3.22 -11.63 -21.99
CA LYS A 266 -3.28 -12.81 -22.88
C LYS A 266 -4.41 -12.73 -23.89
N SER A 267 -5.55 -12.11 -23.54
CA SER A 267 -6.68 -11.94 -24.46
C SER A 267 -6.33 -11.03 -25.65
N GLY A 268 -5.40 -10.08 -25.50
CA GLY A 268 -5.07 -9.06 -26.49
C GLY A 268 -6.21 -8.08 -26.81
N LEU A 269 -7.33 -8.16 -26.09
CA LEU A 269 -8.55 -7.37 -26.34
C LEU A 269 -8.59 -6.06 -25.55
N LEU A 270 -7.88 -5.99 -24.42
CA LEU A 270 -7.85 -4.86 -23.50
C LEU A 270 -6.50 -4.15 -23.51
N GLN A 271 -6.49 -2.88 -23.15
CA GLN A 271 -5.25 -2.10 -22.97
C GLN A 271 -5.43 -1.00 -21.91
N ALA A 272 -4.33 -0.47 -21.41
CA ALA A 272 -4.34 0.72 -20.56
C ALA A 272 -4.97 1.90 -21.29
N GLY A 273 -5.80 2.69 -20.58
CA GLY A 273 -6.58 3.79 -21.12
C GLY A 273 -7.97 3.41 -21.65
N ASP A 274 -8.32 2.14 -21.70
CA ASP A 274 -9.69 1.71 -22.02
C ASP A 274 -10.64 2.09 -20.87
N ALA A 275 -11.75 2.76 -21.20
CA ALA A 275 -12.79 3.07 -20.23
C ALA A 275 -13.86 1.97 -20.22
N ILE A 276 -14.13 1.38 -19.07
CA ILE A 276 -15.13 0.32 -18.91
C ILE A 276 -16.51 0.98 -18.79
N LEU A 277 -17.43 0.61 -19.69
CA LEU A 277 -18.79 1.14 -19.73
C LEU A 277 -19.81 0.15 -19.18
N ALA A 278 -19.63 -1.14 -19.43
CA ALA A 278 -20.51 -2.18 -18.91
C ALA A 278 -19.76 -3.49 -18.63
N VAL A 279 -20.31 -4.27 -17.72
CA VAL A 279 -19.79 -5.58 -17.29
C VAL A 279 -20.91 -6.59 -17.36
N ALA A 280 -20.66 -7.75 -17.98
CA ALA A 280 -21.61 -8.87 -18.03
C ALA A 280 -20.95 -10.16 -17.52
N GLU A 281 -21.68 -10.96 -16.76
CA GLU A 281 -21.27 -12.29 -16.34
C GLU A 281 -21.60 -13.27 -17.46
N GLY A 282 -20.59 -13.93 -18.02
CA GLY A 282 -20.75 -14.88 -19.14
C GLY A 282 -21.63 -14.30 -20.26
N ASN A 283 -22.73 -14.99 -20.57
CA ASN A 283 -23.72 -14.56 -21.57
C ASN A 283 -24.88 -13.71 -20.97
N GLY A 284 -24.75 -13.26 -19.73
CA GLY A 284 -25.76 -12.41 -19.07
C GLY A 284 -25.87 -11.03 -19.68
N GLU A 285 -26.93 -10.29 -19.25
CA GLU A 285 -27.14 -8.91 -19.68
C GLU A 285 -26.04 -7.99 -19.14
N PRO A 286 -25.53 -7.06 -19.97
CA PRO A 286 -24.52 -6.10 -19.53
C PRO A 286 -25.08 -5.10 -18.51
N VAL A 287 -24.44 -4.99 -17.36
CA VAL A 287 -24.70 -3.98 -16.35
C VAL A 287 -23.90 -2.73 -16.70
N ASP A 288 -24.57 -1.59 -16.88
CA ASP A 288 -23.89 -0.30 -17.06
C ASP A 288 -23.14 0.08 -15.77
N VAL A 289 -21.83 0.33 -15.89
CA VAL A 289 -20.96 0.66 -14.76
C VAL A 289 -20.48 2.12 -14.79
N THR A 290 -20.95 2.92 -15.72
CA THR A 290 -20.49 4.31 -15.93
C THR A 290 -20.74 5.21 -14.73
N GLU A 291 -21.77 4.89 -13.94
CA GLU A 291 -22.16 5.62 -12.73
C GLU A 291 -21.91 4.87 -11.42
N LEU A 292 -21.38 3.64 -11.48
CA LEU A 292 -21.14 2.85 -10.28
C LEU A 292 -19.83 3.25 -9.57
N PRO A 293 -19.81 3.23 -8.23
CA PRO A 293 -18.57 3.36 -7.45
C PRO A 293 -17.57 2.27 -7.82
N LEU A 294 -16.26 2.59 -7.76
CA LEU A 294 -15.20 1.68 -8.17
C LEU A 294 -15.29 0.29 -7.51
N GLY A 295 -15.62 0.24 -6.21
CA GLY A 295 -15.76 -1.02 -5.47
C GLY A 295 -16.84 -1.92 -6.08
N ARG A 296 -18.00 -1.36 -6.49
CA ARG A 296 -19.06 -2.13 -7.15
C ARG A 296 -18.65 -2.64 -8.53
N VAL A 297 -17.85 -1.85 -9.25
CA VAL A 297 -17.30 -2.31 -10.55
C VAL A 297 -16.30 -3.44 -10.34
N VAL A 298 -15.45 -3.36 -9.32
CA VAL A 298 -14.54 -4.44 -8.91
C VAL A 298 -15.33 -5.71 -8.59
N ASP A 299 -16.41 -5.62 -7.79
CA ASP A 299 -17.25 -6.77 -7.44
C ASP A 299 -17.87 -7.46 -8.68
N LEU A 300 -18.26 -6.69 -9.70
CA LEU A 300 -18.79 -7.23 -10.97
C LEU A 300 -17.71 -7.89 -11.84
N ILE A 301 -16.49 -7.36 -11.81
CA ILE A 301 -15.38 -7.89 -12.62
C ILE A 301 -14.78 -9.14 -11.98
N THR A 302 -14.71 -9.18 -10.63
CA THR A 302 -14.20 -10.34 -9.90
C THR A 302 -15.24 -11.46 -9.85
N GLY A 303 -14.79 -12.71 -9.64
CA GLY A 303 -15.68 -13.87 -9.58
C GLY A 303 -14.90 -15.19 -9.47
N PRO A 304 -15.58 -16.34 -9.54
CA PRO A 304 -14.94 -17.65 -9.43
C PRO A 304 -13.93 -17.93 -10.55
N LEU A 305 -12.88 -18.68 -10.23
CA LEU A 305 -11.88 -19.14 -11.18
C LEU A 305 -12.54 -19.89 -12.36
N GLY A 306 -12.09 -19.62 -13.57
CA GLY A 306 -12.56 -20.29 -14.80
C GLY A 306 -13.88 -19.75 -15.35
N THR A 307 -14.51 -18.76 -14.70
CA THR A 307 -15.74 -18.12 -15.21
C THR A 307 -15.42 -16.97 -16.18
N GLU A 308 -16.30 -16.74 -17.17
CA GLU A 308 -16.16 -15.66 -18.13
C GLU A 308 -16.82 -14.37 -17.63
N VAL A 309 -16.11 -13.25 -17.75
CA VAL A 309 -16.67 -11.91 -17.65
C VAL A 309 -16.45 -11.17 -18.97
N ARG A 310 -17.47 -10.45 -19.44
CA ARG A 310 -17.39 -9.62 -20.66
C ARG A 310 -17.38 -8.14 -20.28
N LEU A 311 -16.30 -7.45 -20.68
CA LEU A 311 -16.14 -6.03 -20.48
C LEU A 311 -16.49 -5.28 -21.76
N THR A 312 -17.44 -4.37 -21.71
CA THR A 312 -17.68 -3.41 -22.79
C THR A 312 -16.82 -2.19 -22.52
N VAL A 313 -15.83 -1.95 -23.38
CA VAL A 313 -14.87 -0.86 -23.19
C VAL A 313 -14.96 0.16 -24.33
N ARG A 314 -14.70 1.42 -23.97
CA ARG A 314 -14.51 2.53 -24.90
C ARG A 314 -13.03 2.81 -25.04
N ARG A 315 -12.51 2.62 -26.24
CA ARG A 315 -11.12 2.87 -26.61
C ARG A 315 -10.98 4.09 -27.49
N ARG A 316 -9.98 4.90 -27.20
CA ARG A 316 -9.61 6.03 -28.04
C ARG A 316 -8.47 5.66 -28.98
N LEU A 317 -8.66 5.85 -30.28
CA LEU A 317 -7.65 5.66 -31.32
C LEU A 317 -7.47 6.99 -32.08
N GLY A 318 -6.57 7.84 -31.59
CA GLY A 318 -6.43 9.20 -32.09
C GLY A 318 -7.70 10.02 -31.84
N SER A 319 -8.36 10.50 -32.94
CA SER A 319 -9.63 11.23 -32.87
C SER A 319 -10.87 10.31 -32.87
N LYS A 320 -10.72 8.99 -33.10
CA LYS A 320 -11.83 8.04 -33.17
C LYS A 320 -12.07 7.36 -31.83
N ILE A 321 -13.35 7.18 -31.49
CA ILE A 321 -13.80 6.37 -30.36
C ILE A 321 -14.34 5.06 -30.89
N VAL A 322 -13.87 3.94 -30.34
CA VAL A 322 -14.32 2.59 -30.71
C VAL A 322 -14.85 1.89 -29.46
N LEU A 323 -16.03 1.30 -29.57
CA LEU A 323 -16.57 0.40 -28.56
C LEU A 323 -16.13 -1.03 -28.88
N ARG A 324 -15.67 -1.75 -27.86
CA ARG A 324 -15.25 -3.16 -27.96
C ARG A 324 -15.86 -3.95 -26.82
N GLN A 325 -16.19 -5.21 -27.12
CA GLN A 325 -16.49 -6.21 -26.12
C GLN A 325 -15.29 -7.13 -25.98
N ALA A 326 -14.87 -7.34 -24.75
CA ALA A 326 -13.73 -8.18 -24.40
C ALA A 326 -14.20 -9.28 -23.43
N PRO A 327 -14.48 -10.50 -23.92
CA PRO A 327 -14.65 -11.66 -23.07
C PRO A 327 -13.29 -12.04 -22.47
N VAL A 328 -13.23 -12.24 -21.17
CA VAL A 328 -12.03 -12.65 -20.44
C VAL A 328 -12.41 -13.74 -19.45
N ILE A 329 -11.69 -14.85 -19.47
CA ILE A 329 -11.84 -15.92 -18.46
C ILE A 329 -11.07 -15.50 -17.21
N ARG A 330 -11.73 -15.50 -16.05
CA ARG A 330 -11.07 -15.27 -14.78
C ARG A 330 -10.09 -16.41 -14.48
N ASP A 331 -8.87 -16.06 -14.17
CA ASP A 331 -7.81 -17.02 -13.89
C ASP A 331 -7.01 -16.58 -12.67
N ASP A 332 -6.08 -17.40 -12.26
CA ASP A 332 -5.10 -17.09 -11.25
C ASP A 332 -4.11 -16.03 -11.76
N VAL A 333 -4.21 -14.84 -11.22
CA VAL A 333 -3.37 -13.70 -11.56
C VAL A 333 -2.22 -13.63 -10.56
N LYS A 334 -1.04 -14.08 -10.97
CA LYS A 334 0.19 -13.96 -10.17
C LYS A 334 0.77 -12.57 -10.32
N LEU A 335 0.88 -11.82 -9.23
CA LEU A 335 1.46 -10.49 -9.20
C LEU A 335 3.00 -10.57 -9.19
N LYS A 336 3.60 -11.17 -10.24
CA LYS A 336 5.05 -11.42 -10.33
C LYS A 336 5.89 -10.15 -10.19
N ASP A 337 5.38 -9.01 -10.62
CA ASP A 337 6.06 -7.71 -10.50
C ASP A 337 6.17 -7.21 -9.05
N GLN A 338 5.40 -7.81 -8.13
CA GLN A 338 5.44 -7.51 -6.70
C GLN A 338 6.23 -8.57 -5.90
N ALA A 339 6.75 -9.60 -6.57
CA ALA A 339 7.61 -10.60 -5.95
C ALA A 339 9.08 -10.15 -5.89
N ALA A 340 9.89 -10.81 -5.07
CA ALA A 340 11.32 -10.56 -5.00
C ALA A 340 12.00 -10.87 -6.34
N THR A 341 12.83 -9.94 -6.80
CA THR A 341 13.60 -10.06 -8.05
C THR A 341 15.10 -10.05 -7.77
N GLY A 342 15.88 -10.74 -8.60
CA GLY A 342 17.34 -10.78 -8.52
C GLY A 342 17.98 -10.34 -9.82
N ARG A 343 19.03 -9.52 -9.75
CA ARG A 343 19.82 -9.12 -10.92
C ARG A 343 21.32 -9.09 -10.59
N ALA A 344 22.14 -9.69 -11.45
CA ALA A 344 23.60 -9.61 -11.34
C ALA A 344 24.12 -8.41 -12.15
N TYR A 345 25.11 -7.73 -11.60
CA TYR A 345 25.84 -6.63 -12.23
C TYR A 345 27.33 -6.95 -12.28
N GLU A 346 27.96 -6.74 -13.43
CA GLU A 346 29.40 -6.78 -13.58
C GLU A 346 29.95 -5.35 -13.40
N VAL A 347 30.93 -5.22 -12.53
CA VAL A 347 31.62 -3.95 -12.29
C VAL A 347 33.11 -4.12 -12.53
N GLN A 348 33.72 -3.10 -13.12
CA GLN A 348 35.18 -3.01 -13.27
C GLN A 348 35.71 -1.99 -12.29
N VAL A 349 36.72 -2.38 -11.53
CA VAL A 349 37.43 -1.49 -10.62
C VAL A 349 38.84 -1.28 -11.14
N LYS A 350 39.17 -0.05 -11.46
CA LYS A 350 40.51 0.29 -11.91
C LYS A 350 41.46 0.39 -10.71
N GLN A 351 42.35 -0.57 -10.58
CA GLN A 351 43.34 -0.60 -9.50
C GLN A 351 44.43 0.46 -9.70
N PRO A 352 45.07 0.96 -8.65
CA PRO A 352 46.23 1.88 -8.75
C PRO A 352 47.41 1.28 -9.56
N THR A 353 47.50 -0.02 -9.66
CA THR A 353 48.49 -0.75 -10.50
C THR A 353 48.19 -0.64 -11.99
N GLY A 354 47.03 -0.12 -12.39
CA GLY A 354 46.58 -0.06 -13.77
C GLY A 354 45.78 -1.29 -14.23
N GLU A 355 45.76 -2.36 -13.43
CA GLU A 355 44.95 -3.56 -13.69
C GLU A 355 43.48 -3.28 -13.45
N ALA A 356 42.57 -3.86 -14.28
CA ALA A 356 41.13 -3.84 -14.06
C ALA A 356 40.74 -5.10 -13.27
N LEU A 357 40.14 -4.90 -12.10
CA LEU A 357 39.50 -5.94 -11.33
C LEU A 357 38.04 -6.07 -11.75
N HIS A 358 37.65 -7.28 -12.16
CA HIS A 358 36.25 -7.57 -12.48
C HIS A 358 35.54 -8.17 -11.28
N LEU A 359 34.46 -7.54 -10.84
CA LEU A 359 33.63 -8.01 -9.73
C LEU A 359 32.22 -8.26 -10.23
N LYS A 360 31.55 -9.23 -9.62
CA LYS A 360 30.14 -9.50 -9.86
C LYS A 360 29.35 -9.22 -8.58
N LEU A 361 28.35 -8.35 -8.67
CA LEU A 361 27.52 -7.92 -7.56
C LEU A 361 26.08 -8.37 -7.81
N GLY A 362 25.39 -8.88 -6.80
CA GLY A 362 23.99 -9.28 -6.88
C GLY A 362 23.09 -8.24 -6.20
N VAL A 363 21.99 -7.87 -6.85
CA VAL A 363 20.95 -7.03 -6.26
C VAL A 363 19.68 -7.87 -6.12
N VAL A 364 19.17 -7.98 -4.90
CA VAL A 364 17.88 -8.56 -4.58
C VAL A 364 16.93 -7.41 -4.22
N ARG A 365 15.91 -7.14 -5.03
CA ARG A 365 14.87 -6.17 -4.72
C ARG A 365 13.69 -6.87 -4.10
N LEU A 366 13.26 -6.42 -2.92
CA LEU A 366 12.11 -6.93 -2.20
C LEU A 366 11.06 -5.81 -2.05
N PRO A 367 9.96 -5.83 -2.81
CA PRO A 367 8.95 -4.76 -2.77
C PRO A 367 8.07 -4.75 -1.51
N SER A 368 7.84 -5.91 -0.88
CA SER A 368 7.08 -6.05 0.37
C SER A 368 7.40 -7.39 1.04
N PHE A 369 7.06 -7.53 2.33
CA PHE A 369 7.14 -8.82 3.05
C PHE A 369 5.82 -9.57 2.93
N TYR A 370 5.58 -10.11 1.74
CA TYR A 370 4.38 -10.88 1.38
C TYR A 370 4.46 -12.33 1.82
N GLY A 371 3.29 -12.97 1.97
CA GLY A 371 3.18 -14.38 2.37
C GLY A 371 1.78 -14.76 2.82
N ALA A 372 1.67 -15.95 3.43
CA ALA A 372 0.41 -16.40 4.04
C ALA A 372 0.33 -15.89 5.49
N PRO A 373 -0.74 -15.17 5.89
CA PRO A 373 -0.85 -14.60 7.24
C PRO A 373 -0.86 -15.61 8.40
N ASN A 374 -0.92 -16.91 8.12
CA ASN A 374 -1.01 -17.98 9.12
C ASN A 374 0.25 -18.84 9.23
N GLY A 375 1.40 -18.36 8.76
CA GLY A 375 2.70 -19.02 8.89
C GLY A 375 3.13 -19.90 7.70
N PRO A 376 4.41 -20.27 7.66
CA PRO A 376 4.97 -21.06 6.57
C PRO A 376 4.35 -22.47 6.56
N GLY A 377 3.81 -22.87 5.43
CA GLY A 377 3.32 -24.24 5.17
C GLY A 377 1.82 -24.42 4.94
N GLN A 378 0.96 -23.39 5.08
CA GLN A 378 -0.47 -23.48 4.74
C GLN A 378 -0.80 -22.78 3.42
N ASN A 379 -0.03 -23.03 2.39
CA ASN A 379 -0.28 -22.50 1.05
C ASN A 379 -1.08 -23.53 0.23
N GLU A 380 -2.39 -23.49 0.32
CA GLU A 380 -3.24 -24.00 -0.75
C GLU A 380 -3.07 -23.03 -1.95
N GLY A 381 -2.13 -23.36 -2.86
CA GLY A 381 -1.94 -22.59 -4.08
C GLY A 381 -0.50 -22.17 -4.46
N GLY A 382 0.54 -22.63 -3.74
CA GLY A 382 1.92 -22.62 -4.25
C GLY A 382 2.67 -21.28 -4.28
N THR A 383 2.22 -20.22 -3.61
CA THR A 383 3.00 -18.99 -3.41
C THR A 383 3.88 -19.16 -2.18
N GLN A 384 5.19 -19.26 -2.41
CA GLN A 384 6.19 -19.19 -1.34
C GLN A 384 6.24 -17.74 -0.83
N GLY A 385 6.50 -17.55 0.49
CA GLY A 385 6.63 -16.21 1.08
C GLY A 385 7.85 -15.44 0.60
N ALA A 386 7.95 -14.19 1.02
CA ALA A 386 9.03 -13.27 0.66
C ALA A 386 10.41 -13.84 1.00
N ALA A 387 10.58 -14.44 2.18
CA ALA A 387 11.85 -15.05 2.61
C ALA A 387 12.29 -16.20 1.70
N ALA A 388 11.37 -17.07 1.29
CA ALA A 388 11.68 -18.17 0.38
C ALA A 388 12.08 -17.66 -1.02
N ASP A 389 11.41 -16.63 -1.52
CA ASP A 389 11.77 -16.00 -2.79
C ASP A 389 13.14 -15.32 -2.70
N VAL A 390 13.43 -14.60 -1.63
CA VAL A 390 14.75 -13.99 -1.37
C VAL A 390 15.83 -15.06 -1.31
N LYS A 391 15.61 -16.17 -0.56
CA LYS A 391 16.55 -17.33 -0.49
C LYS A 391 16.87 -17.87 -1.89
N ARG A 392 15.85 -18.03 -2.73
CA ARG A 392 16.02 -18.47 -4.12
C ARG A 392 16.83 -17.48 -4.95
N ARG A 393 16.53 -16.16 -4.87
CA ARG A 393 17.29 -15.13 -5.60
C ARG A 393 18.74 -15.06 -5.14
N ILE A 394 19.00 -15.21 -3.85
CA ILE A 394 20.36 -15.31 -3.32
C ILE A 394 21.11 -16.49 -3.98
N ALA A 395 20.52 -17.69 -3.97
CA ALA A 395 21.13 -18.87 -4.57
C ALA A 395 21.43 -18.66 -6.06
N GLU A 396 20.46 -18.16 -6.85
CA GLU A 396 20.63 -17.84 -8.27
C GLU A 396 21.78 -16.85 -8.53
N LEU A 397 21.93 -15.82 -7.68
CA LEU A 397 22.98 -14.81 -7.82
C LEU A 397 24.36 -15.36 -7.41
N VAL A 398 24.41 -16.16 -6.35
CA VAL A 398 25.66 -16.84 -5.92
C VAL A 398 26.13 -17.82 -6.98
N ASP A 399 25.24 -18.60 -7.58
CA ASP A 399 25.55 -19.52 -8.68
C ASP A 399 26.07 -18.77 -9.92
N GLN A 400 25.60 -17.55 -10.16
CA GLN A 400 26.12 -16.65 -11.19
C GLN A 400 27.47 -16.02 -10.83
N GLY A 401 27.98 -16.27 -9.62
CA GLY A 401 29.26 -15.78 -9.13
C GLY A 401 29.23 -14.42 -8.45
N ALA A 402 28.09 -14.00 -7.91
CA ALA A 402 28.00 -12.77 -7.12
C ALA A 402 28.88 -12.86 -5.86
N GLN A 403 29.74 -11.86 -5.67
CA GLN A 403 30.73 -11.79 -4.58
C GLN A 403 30.26 -10.88 -3.43
N SER A 404 29.31 -10.00 -3.68
CA SER A 404 28.63 -9.16 -2.71
C SER A 404 27.18 -9.04 -3.09
N LEU A 405 26.29 -8.88 -2.10
CA LEU A 405 24.87 -8.70 -2.31
C LEU A 405 24.38 -7.33 -1.82
N ILE A 406 23.41 -6.79 -2.53
CA ILE A 406 22.62 -5.62 -2.13
C ILE A 406 21.18 -6.09 -1.95
N LEU A 407 20.61 -5.85 -0.77
CA LEU A 407 19.17 -6.01 -0.50
C LEU A 407 18.49 -4.65 -0.64
N ASP A 408 17.74 -4.45 -1.74
CA ASP A 408 17.03 -3.20 -2.02
C ASP A 408 15.63 -3.24 -1.40
N LEU A 409 15.46 -2.49 -0.30
CA LEU A 409 14.21 -2.29 0.44
C LEU A 409 13.59 -0.92 0.18
N ARG A 410 14.05 -0.17 -0.80
CA ARG A 410 13.44 1.13 -1.14
C ARG A 410 11.98 0.96 -1.54
N ASN A 411 11.12 1.86 -1.06
CA ASN A 411 9.66 1.85 -1.26
C ASN A 411 8.96 0.59 -0.72
N ASN A 412 9.62 -0.20 0.12
CA ASN A 412 9.03 -1.34 0.79
C ASN A 412 8.37 -0.89 2.11
N GLY A 413 7.04 -0.74 2.11
CA GLY A 413 6.26 -0.30 3.27
C GLY A 413 6.12 -1.33 4.39
N GLY A 414 6.80 -2.48 4.29
CA GLY A 414 6.74 -3.56 5.28
C GLY A 414 5.93 -4.77 4.80
N GLY A 415 5.21 -5.41 5.71
CA GLY A 415 4.41 -6.60 5.48
C GLY A 415 4.37 -7.51 6.70
N LEU A 416 4.41 -8.82 6.50
CA LEU A 416 4.31 -9.80 7.56
C LEU A 416 5.58 -9.86 8.43
N LEU A 417 5.38 -9.83 9.75
CA LEU A 417 6.47 -9.89 10.73
C LEU A 417 7.28 -11.18 10.60
N ASP A 418 6.61 -12.31 10.45
CA ASP A 418 7.26 -13.62 10.32
C ASP A 418 8.16 -13.70 9.06
N GLU A 419 7.71 -13.07 7.97
CA GLU A 419 8.51 -12.97 6.74
C GLU A 419 9.75 -12.06 6.92
N ALA A 420 9.64 -11.00 7.73
CA ALA A 420 10.80 -10.16 8.06
C ALA A 420 11.81 -10.91 8.91
N VAL A 421 11.36 -11.66 9.93
CA VAL A 421 12.21 -12.50 10.78
C VAL A 421 12.92 -13.57 9.93
N SER A 422 12.17 -14.29 9.11
CA SER A 422 12.73 -15.33 8.23
C SER A 422 13.67 -14.75 7.16
N THR A 423 13.37 -13.55 6.63
CA THR A 423 14.28 -12.89 5.67
C THR A 423 15.58 -12.46 6.33
N ALA A 424 15.53 -11.93 7.56
CA ALA A 424 16.72 -11.56 8.30
C ALA A 424 17.61 -12.79 8.60
N GLY A 425 17.00 -13.90 9.01
CA GLY A 425 17.67 -15.17 9.30
C GLY A 425 18.46 -15.75 8.11
N LEU A 426 18.15 -15.40 6.88
CA LEU A 426 18.94 -15.83 5.71
C LEU A 426 20.41 -15.33 5.75
N PHE A 427 20.76 -14.39 6.62
CA PHE A 427 22.04 -13.72 6.61
C PHE A 427 22.87 -13.90 7.90
N PHE A 428 22.36 -14.63 8.89
CA PHE A 428 23.10 -15.02 10.11
C PHE A 428 22.52 -16.33 10.67
N ASP A 429 23.29 -17.04 11.50
CA ASP A 429 22.95 -18.40 11.92
C ASP A 429 21.74 -18.46 12.86
N SER A 430 21.67 -17.55 13.83
CA SER A 430 20.56 -17.52 14.79
C SER A 430 20.59 -16.26 15.65
N GLY A 431 19.47 -15.94 16.29
CA GLY A 431 19.37 -14.88 17.28
C GLY A 431 18.08 -14.07 17.18
N PRO A 432 17.82 -13.18 18.17
CA PRO A 432 16.64 -12.34 18.20
C PRO A 432 16.67 -11.30 17.08
N VAL A 433 15.60 -11.20 16.30
CA VAL A 433 15.50 -10.21 15.21
C VAL A 433 14.88 -8.91 15.70
N VAL A 434 13.91 -9.00 16.60
CA VAL A 434 13.11 -7.89 17.06
C VAL A 434 12.53 -8.19 18.44
N GLN A 435 12.20 -7.15 19.21
CA GLN A 435 11.44 -7.29 20.45
C GLN A 435 10.02 -6.75 20.19
N VAL A 436 8.97 -7.48 20.57
CA VAL A 436 7.57 -7.09 20.38
C VAL A 436 6.89 -7.04 21.72
N ARG A 437 6.52 -5.83 22.16
CA ARG A 437 5.85 -5.59 23.44
C ARG A 437 4.38 -5.30 23.26
N SER A 438 3.55 -6.17 23.81
CA SER A 438 2.11 -5.98 23.98
C SER A 438 1.79 -5.32 25.33
N ARG A 439 0.51 -5.27 25.70
CA ARG A 439 0.09 -4.81 27.03
C ARG A 439 0.62 -5.68 28.16
N THR A 440 0.75 -6.98 27.95
CA THR A 440 0.94 -7.98 29.00
C THR A 440 2.22 -8.76 28.88
N ASP A 441 2.86 -8.73 27.70
CA ASP A 441 3.98 -9.60 27.38
C ASP A 441 4.97 -8.92 26.44
N THR A 442 6.23 -9.37 26.49
CA THR A 442 7.28 -9.03 25.50
C THR A 442 7.78 -10.32 24.86
N GLN A 443 7.64 -10.41 23.57
CA GLN A 443 8.11 -11.51 22.76
C GLN A 443 9.40 -11.13 22.04
N PHE A 444 10.21 -12.14 21.71
CA PHE A 444 11.51 -11.99 21.04
C PHE A 444 11.52 -12.87 19.78
N PRO A 445 10.81 -12.46 18.71
CA PRO A 445 10.88 -13.15 17.45
C PRO A 445 12.34 -13.28 17.00
N ALA A 446 12.77 -14.51 16.73
CA ALA A 446 14.16 -14.86 16.52
C ALA A 446 14.27 -15.84 15.34
N ASP A 447 15.42 -15.80 14.68
CA ASP A 447 15.86 -16.89 13.84
C ASP A 447 16.43 -18.00 14.70
N THR A 448 16.03 -19.24 14.43
CA THR A 448 16.37 -20.42 15.25
C THR A 448 16.76 -21.65 14.42
N ASP A 449 16.87 -21.52 13.08
CA ASP A 449 17.12 -22.68 12.21
C ASP A 449 18.61 -23.06 12.13
N GLY A 450 19.51 -22.14 12.47
CA GLY A 450 20.95 -22.36 12.43
C GLY A 450 21.53 -22.39 11.01
N GLU A 451 20.78 -21.93 10.01
CA GLU A 451 21.17 -21.90 8.61
C GLU A 451 21.46 -20.47 8.14
N THR A 452 22.55 -20.26 7.45
CA THR A 452 22.87 -18.99 6.79
C THR A 452 22.89 -19.18 5.28
N ALA A 453 21.95 -18.58 4.56
CA ALA A 453 21.91 -18.65 3.10
C ALA A 453 23.03 -17.83 2.45
N TYR A 454 23.46 -16.74 3.09
CA TYR A 454 24.53 -15.90 2.58
C TYR A 454 25.33 -15.22 3.71
N ALA A 455 26.61 -15.58 3.85
CA ALA A 455 27.52 -15.01 4.84
C ALA A 455 28.48 -13.95 4.27
N GLY A 456 28.42 -13.68 2.95
CA GLY A 456 29.29 -12.72 2.26
C GLY A 456 28.96 -11.25 2.58
N PRO A 457 29.69 -10.30 1.95
CA PRO A 457 29.45 -8.87 2.10
C PRO A 457 28.03 -8.48 1.70
N LEU A 458 27.32 -7.75 2.58
CA LEU A 458 25.92 -7.35 2.38
C LEU A 458 25.77 -5.84 2.57
N VAL A 459 25.07 -5.21 1.65
CA VAL A 459 24.60 -3.82 1.74
C VAL A 459 23.08 -3.82 1.72
N VAL A 460 22.43 -3.00 2.54
CA VAL A 460 20.99 -2.82 2.55
C VAL A 460 20.67 -1.41 2.09
N LEU A 461 19.93 -1.29 0.99
CA LEU A 461 19.54 -0.01 0.42
C LEU A 461 18.12 0.35 0.87
N VAL A 462 17.96 1.47 1.56
CA VAL A 462 16.71 1.95 2.14
C VAL A 462 16.36 3.36 1.65
N ASN A 463 15.11 3.76 1.83
CA ASN A 463 14.69 5.15 1.65
C ASN A 463 13.61 5.53 2.67
N ARG A 464 13.14 6.77 2.61
CA ARG A 464 12.10 7.30 3.50
C ARG A 464 10.78 6.50 3.49
N LEU A 465 10.51 5.74 2.43
CA LEU A 465 9.32 4.88 2.31
C LEU A 465 9.57 3.43 2.76
N SER A 466 10.79 3.10 3.18
CA SER A 466 11.09 1.83 3.85
C SER A 466 10.49 1.87 5.25
N ALA A 467 9.49 1.01 5.55
CA ALA A 467 8.72 1.10 6.79
C ALA A 467 8.53 -0.25 7.47
N SER A 468 8.27 -0.25 8.79
CA SER A 468 7.80 -1.42 9.54
C SER A 468 8.75 -2.64 9.42
N ALA A 469 8.34 -3.73 8.76
CA ALA A 469 9.15 -4.93 8.53
C ALA A 469 10.50 -4.62 7.86
N SER A 470 10.56 -3.65 6.94
CA SER A 470 11.81 -3.18 6.33
C SER A 470 12.74 -2.55 7.36
N GLU A 471 12.17 -1.81 8.31
CA GLU A 471 12.93 -1.19 9.39
C GLU A 471 13.44 -2.23 10.39
N ILE A 472 12.68 -3.30 10.64
CA ILE A 472 13.12 -4.43 11.45
C ILE A 472 14.36 -5.09 10.84
N VAL A 473 14.30 -5.40 9.54
CA VAL A 473 15.42 -6.06 8.83
C VAL A 473 16.65 -5.16 8.75
N ALA A 474 16.48 -3.89 8.38
CA ALA A 474 17.60 -2.94 8.34
C ALA A 474 18.23 -2.74 9.72
N ALA A 475 17.39 -2.61 10.76
CA ALA A 475 17.84 -2.38 12.14
C ALA A 475 18.62 -3.56 12.71
N VAL A 476 18.15 -4.81 12.55
CA VAL A 476 18.84 -5.97 13.09
C VAL A 476 20.19 -6.18 12.40
N PHE A 477 20.29 -5.93 11.10
CA PHE A 477 21.58 -6.01 10.40
C PHE A 477 22.57 -4.96 10.88
N GLN A 478 22.10 -3.75 11.17
CA GLN A 478 22.93 -2.70 11.74
C GLN A 478 23.35 -3.03 13.18
N ASP A 479 22.42 -3.46 14.04
CA ASP A 479 22.70 -3.82 15.44
C ASP A 479 23.66 -5.00 15.58
N TYR A 480 23.61 -5.95 14.64
CA TYR A 480 24.54 -7.07 14.58
C TYR A 480 25.88 -6.73 13.94
N GLY A 481 26.00 -5.55 13.29
CA GLY A 481 27.16 -5.25 12.43
C GLY A 481 27.27 -6.21 11.25
N ARG A 482 26.11 -6.77 10.77
CA ARG A 482 26.06 -7.76 9.69
C ARG A 482 26.12 -7.13 8.31
N ALA A 483 25.48 -6.03 8.10
CA ALA A 483 25.39 -5.34 6.82
C ALA A 483 25.55 -3.83 6.98
N LEU A 484 26.00 -3.20 5.90
CA LEU A 484 26.06 -1.75 5.76
C LEU A 484 24.69 -1.25 5.30
N VAL A 485 24.07 -0.35 6.04
CA VAL A 485 22.80 0.28 5.66
C VAL A 485 23.09 1.60 4.96
N VAL A 486 22.54 1.78 3.76
CA VAL A 486 22.77 2.94 2.87
C VAL A 486 21.41 3.50 2.43
N GLY A 487 21.27 4.81 2.36
CA GLY A 487 20.03 5.41 1.82
C GLY A 487 19.75 6.83 2.28
N ASP A 488 18.46 7.20 2.31
CA ASP A 488 17.98 8.53 2.79
C ASP A 488 18.35 8.72 4.26
N SER A 489 18.35 9.96 4.75
CA SER A 489 18.72 10.33 6.13
C SER A 489 18.09 9.47 7.24
N HIS A 490 16.92 8.92 7.02
CA HIS A 490 16.27 7.89 7.84
C HIS A 490 15.12 7.21 7.09
N THR A 491 14.66 6.07 7.55
CA THR A 491 13.47 5.36 7.06
C THR A 491 12.19 5.99 7.58
N PHE A 492 11.02 5.39 7.36
CA PHE A 492 9.70 5.97 7.66
C PHE A 492 9.46 6.26 9.14
N GLY A 493 9.88 5.37 10.03
CA GLY A 493 9.72 5.53 11.47
C GLY A 493 8.50 4.86 12.08
N LYS A 494 7.98 3.77 11.49
CA LYS A 494 6.87 3.01 12.04
C LYS A 494 7.37 1.93 13.01
N GLY A 495 6.93 2.01 14.28
CA GLY A 495 7.29 1.07 15.34
C GLY A 495 6.11 0.30 15.94
N THR A 496 4.97 0.23 15.25
CA THR A 496 3.74 -0.41 15.72
C THR A 496 3.42 -1.68 14.97
N VAL A 497 2.76 -2.64 15.66
CA VAL A 497 2.31 -3.91 15.11
C VAL A 497 0.79 -3.97 15.13
N GLN A 498 0.19 -4.23 13.97
CA GLN A 498 -1.24 -4.39 13.82
C GLN A 498 -1.63 -5.87 13.74
N LYS A 499 -2.79 -6.18 14.32
CA LYS A 499 -3.46 -7.47 14.18
C LYS A 499 -4.68 -7.31 13.28
N HIS A 500 -4.78 -8.18 12.28
CA HIS A 500 -5.99 -8.35 11.48
C HIS A 500 -6.94 -9.31 12.20
N SER A 501 -8.11 -8.82 12.57
CA SER A 501 -9.15 -9.59 13.26
C SER A 501 -10.41 -9.65 12.38
N PRO A 502 -10.63 -10.76 11.61
CA PRO A 502 -11.84 -10.90 10.81
C PRO A 502 -13.09 -10.89 11.70
N LEU A 503 -14.09 -10.13 11.32
CA LEU A 503 -15.39 -10.07 11.96
C LEU A 503 -16.23 -11.22 11.45
N ARG A 504 -16.35 -12.29 12.24
CA ARG A 504 -17.06 -13.51 11.85
C ARG A 504 -18.58 -13.29 11.88
N ASN A 505 -19.26 -13.55 10.76
CA ASN A 505 -20.70 -13.81 10.55
C ASN A 505 -21.76 -12.91 11.20
N ALA A 506 -21.44 -12.11 12.20
CA ALA A 506 -22.40 -11.26 12.90
C ALA A 506 -22.40 -9.80 12.41
N VAL A 507 -21.37 -9.37 11.69
CA VAL A 507 -21.12 -7.93 11.40
C VAL A 507 -20.64 -7.80 9.96
N GLY A 508 -21.53 -7.82 8.99
CA GLY A 508 -21.21 -7.49 7.58
C GLY A 508 -20.00 -8.19 6.92
N GLY A 509 -19.27 -9.06 7.64
CA GLY A 509 -18.18 -9.88 7.12
C GLY A 509 -16.86 -9.16 6.80
N GLY A 510 -16.56 -8.05 7.42
CA GLY A 510 -15.30 -7.29 7.27
C GLY A 510 -14.19 -7.72 8.25
N ALA A 511 -13.27 -6.81 8.54
CA ALA A 511 -12.21 -7.01 9.53
C ALA A 511 -11.87 -5.71 10.27
N MET A 512 -11.31 -5.87 11.46
CA MET A 512 -10.61 -4.81 12.17
C MET A 512 -9.11 -5.00 12.00
N VAL A 513 -8.41 -3.92 11.75
CA VAL A 513 -6.96 -3.81 11.86
C VAL A 513 -6.69 -2.97 13.08
N VAL A 514 -6.06 -3.54 14.11
CA VAL A 514 -5.89 -2.88 15.42
C VAL A 514 -4.44 -2.93 15.84
N THR A 515 -3.91 -1.82 16.30
CA THR A 515 -2.56 -1.75 16.90
C THR A 515 -2.57 -2.42 18.27
N ILE A 516 -1.89 -3.56 18.39
CA ILE A 516 -1.86 -4.39 19.60
C ILE A 516 -0.51 -4.38 20.31
N SER A 517 0.56 -3.97 19.64
CA SER A 517 1.93 -4.02 20.14
C SER A 517 2.79 -2.91 19.54
N GLN A 518 3.92 -2.63 20.18
CA GLN A 518 5.05 -1.91 19.60
C GLN A 518 6.22 -2.86 19.43
N PHE A 519 7.04 -2.62 18.42
CA PHE A 519 8.28 -3.35 18.25
C PHE A 519 9.50 -2.46 18.51
N PHE A 520 10.58 -3.10 18.90
CA PHE A 520 11.84 -2.46 19.29
C PHE A 520 13.00 -3.22 18.68
N ARG A 521 14.08 -2.49 18.43
CA ARG A 521 15.36 -3.06 18.04
C ARG A 521 15.89 -3.96 19.16
N VAL A 522 16.80 -4.85 18.83
CA VAL A 522 17.46 -5.72 19.83
C VAL A 522 18.27 -4.93 20.86
N ASN A 523 18.73 -3.73 20.52
CA ASN A 523 19.39 -2.80 21.44
C ASN A 523 18.42 -2.02 22.35
N GLY A 524 17.11 -2.30 22.30
CA GLY A 524 16.07 -1.69 23.12
C GLY A 524 15.53 -0.35 22.63
N SER A 525 16.09 0.24 21.57
CA SER A 525 15.55 1.46 20.96
C SER A 525 14.36 1.15 20.07
N THR A 526 13.59 2.18 19.68
CA THR A 526 12.44 2.05 18.79
C THR A 526 12.70 2.73 17.46
N THR A 527 12.07 2.23 16.39
CA THR A 527 11.99 2.92 15.10
C THR A 527 10.89 3.99 15.09
N GLN A 528 9.93 3.94 16.05
CA GLN A 528 8.81 4.88 16.09
C GLN A 528 9.28 6.34 16.10
N PHE A 529 8.85 7.14 15.12
CA PHE A 529 9.23 8.51 14.80
C PHE A 529 10.68 8.71 14.34
N GLN A 530 11.58 7.79 14.60
CA GLN A 530 13.02 7.94 14.34
C GLN A 530 13.47 7.23 13.07
N GLY A 531 12.81 6.13 12.73
CA GLY A 531 13.26 5.25 11.67
C GLY A 531 14.59 4.56 11.98
N VAL A 532 15.22 4.06 10.95
CA VAL A 532 16.60 3.58 10.94
C VAL A 532 17.43 4.62 10.20
N SER A 533 18.38 5.25 10.91
CA SER A 533 19.37 6.09 10.26
C SER A 533 20.40 5.20 9.59
N PRO A 534 20.70 5.37 8.29
CA PRO A 534 21.70 4.55 7.60
C PRO A 534 23.10 4.80 8.14
N ASP A 535 24.00 3.87 7.86
CA ASP A 535 25.44 4.03 8.14
C ASP A 535 26.10 5.00 7.16
N LEU A 536 25.60 5.04 5.92
CA LEU A 536 25.94 6.00 4.88
C LEU A 536 24.67 6.64 4.34
N ASP A 537 24.50 7.94 4.58
CA ASP A 537 23.36 8.69 4.06
C ASP A 537 23.66 9.28 2.67
N LEU A 538 22.64 9.24 1.81
CA LEU A 538 22.64 9.79 0.48
C LEU A 538 21.60 10.92 0.38
N PRO A 539 21.88 12.04 -0.31
CA PRO A 539 20.93 13.12 -0.46
C PRO A 539 19.61 12.63 -1.08
N GLY A 540 18.46 12.81 -0.42
CA GLY A 540 17.15 12.33 -0.85
C GLY A 540 16.11 13.46 -0.92
N MET A 541 15.25 13.46 -1.97
CA MET A 541 14.15 14.43 -2.11
C MET A 541 13.13 14.30 -0.95
N ALA A 542 13.05 13.17 -0.31
CA ALA A 542 12.18 12.96 0.84
C ALA A 542 12.62 13.75 2.08
N ASP A 543 13.86 14.22 2.14
CA ASP A 543 14.39 15.03 3.27
C ASP A 543 13.75 16.43 3.39
N VAL A 544 13.08 16.88 2.34
CA VAL A 544 12.32 18.16 2.34
C VAL A 544 10.82 17.96 2.42
N SER A 545 10.35 16.72 2.59
CA SER A 545 8.94 16.38 2.70
C SER A 545 8.63 15.88 4.11
N ASP A 546 7.49 16.28 4.67
CA ASP A 546 6.98 15.72 5.93
C ASP A 546 6.47 14.28 5.75
N ILE A 547 7.32 13.41 5.18
CA ILE A 547 7.02 11.99 5.01
C ILE A 547 7.57 11.23 6.21
N GLY A 548 6.72 10.51 6.92
CA GLY A 548 7.11 9.66 8.04
C GLY A 548 6.03 9.55 9.10
N GLU A 549 6.21 8.63 10.01
CA GLU A 549 5.26 8.31 11.08
C GLU A 549 4.94 9.54 11.96
N LYS A 550 5.95 10.37 12.24
CA LYS A 550 5.81 11.54 13.08
C LYS A 550 4.84 12.58 12.53
N SER A 551 4.63 12.62 11.21
CA SER A 551 3.70 13.55 10.55
C SER A 551 2.26 13.06 10.53
N LEU A 552 2.01 11.81 10.96
CA LEU A 552 0.66 11.25 10.98
C LEU A 552 -0.08 11.67 12.25
N ASP A 553 -1.33 12.08 12.08
CA ASP A 553 -2.19 12.45 13.19
C ASP A 553 -2.42 11.27 14.12
N TYR A 554 -2.33 11.51 15.43
CA TYR A 554 -2.56 10.52 16.50
C TYR A 554 -1.58 9.34 16.49
N ALA A 555 -0.45 9.43 15.79
CA ALA A 555 0.60 8.41 15.86
C ALA A 555 1.06 8.18 17.30
N LEU A 556 1.28 6.90 17.64
CA LEU A 556 1.64 6.54 19.03
C LEU A 556 3.05 7.04 19.36
N PRO A 557 3.26 7.53 20.60
CA PRO A 557 4.56 8.07 20.99
C PRO A 557 5.64 6.98 21.05
N PRO A 558 6.91 7.34 20.80
CA PRO A 558 8.04 6.44 20.93
C PRO A 558 8.26 6.05 22.40
N THR A 559 8.59 4.79 22.62
CA THR A 559 8.99 4.26 23.94
C THR A 559 10.28 3.47 23.83
N ARG A 560 10.80 2.91 24.93
CA ARG A 560 12.01 2.08 24.96
C ARG A 560 11.77 0.82 25.79
N VAL A 561 12.59 -0.20 25.54
CA VAL A 561 12.67 -1.42 26.35
C VAL A 561 14.14 -1.69 26.71
N GLU A 562 14.36 -2.64 27.60
CA GLU A 562 15.73 -3.11 27.90
C GLU A 562 16.31 -3.83 26.66
N PRO A 563 17.60 -3.66 26.38
CA PRO A 563 18.29 -4.42 25.33
C PRO A 563 18.18 -5.93 25.57
N THR A 564 18.07 -6.71 24.48
CA THR A 564 18.21 -8.15 24.55
C THR A 564 19.59 -8.59 24.08
N SER A 565 20.09 -9.69 24.64
CA SER A 565 21.37 -10.28 24.22
C SER A 565 21.27 -10.74 22.77
N HIS A 566 22.25 -10.37 21.96
CA HIS A 566 22.28 -10.69 20.53
C HIS A 566 23.73 -10.87 20.06
N PRO A 567 23.96 -11.57 18.93
CA PRO A 567 25.29 -11.71 18.31
C PRO A 567 25.86 -10.35 17.87
N HIS A 568 27.18 -10.20 17.97
CA HIS A 568 27.95 -9.11 17.39
C HIS A 568 28.84 -9.71 16.30
N LEU A 569 28.54 -9.46 15.04
CA LEU A 569 29.28 -10.02 13.91
C LEU A 569 30.40 -9.10 13.42
N ASP A 570 30.33 -7.82 13.75
CA ASP A 570 31.32 -6.75 13.53
C ASP A 570 31.93 -6.73 12.11
N GLN A 571 31.14 -7.08 11.10
CA GLN A 571 31.62 -7.20 9.72
C GLN A 571 31.82 -5.84 9.04
N VAL A 572 31.20 -4.78 9.53
CA VAL A 572 31.12 -3.45 8.88
C VAL A 572 32.03 -2.41 9.54
N ALA A 573 32.06 -2.37 10.87
CA ALA A 573 32.63 -1.26 11.65
C ALA A 573 34.08 -0.90 11.25
N LEU A 574 34.91 -1.88 10.94
CA LEU A 574 36.32 -1.68 10.54
C LEU A 574 36.47 -0.89 9.22
N TYR A 575 35.49 -0.88 8.38
CA TYR A 575 35.54 -0.30 7.03
C TYR A 575 34.75 0.99 6.89
N LEU A 576 33.89 1.32 7.86
CA LEU A 576 32.87 2.37 7.77
C LEU A 576 33.45 3.74 7.39
N ASP A 577 34.47 4.23 8.12
CA ASP A 577 35.07 5.57 7.86
C ASP A 577 35.60 5.68 6.44
N ARG A 578 36.19 4.62 5.91
CA ARG A 578 36.75 4.62 4.54
C ARG A 578 35.67 4.56 3.49
N LEU A 579 34.62 3.80 3.72
CA LEU A 579 33.45 3.71 2.84
C LEU A 579 32.72 5.04 2.80
N GLN A 580 32.51 5.67 3.95
CA GLN A 580 31.86 6.96 4.05
C GLN A 580 32.67 8.04 3.29
N ALA A 581 33.97 8.13 3.51
CA ALA A 581 34.83 9.11 2.82
C ALA A 581 34.84 8.92 1.30
N ALA A 582 34.83 7.65 0.82
CA ALA A 582 34.79 7.35 -0.61
C ALA A 582 33.44 7.69 -1.23
N SER A 583 32.33 7.34 -0.57
CA SER A 583 30.97 7.68 -1.02
C SER A 583 30.74 9.19 -1.05
N GLU A 584 31.08 9.91 0.01
CA GLU A 584 30.97 11.38 0.04
C GLU A 584 31.73 12.06 -1.10
N ALA A 585 32.92 11.56 -1.44
CA ALA A 585 33.71 12.10 -2.53
C ALA A 585 33.02 11.89 -3.90
N ARG A 586 32.43 10.72 -4.14
CA ARG A 586 31.67 10.41 -5.37
C ARG A 586 30.38 11.21 -5.45
N VAL A 587 29.59 11.26 -4.39
CA VAL A 587 28.33 12.01 -4.31
C VAL A 587 28.57 13.49 -4.61
N LYS A 588 29.63 14.10 -4.07
CA LYS A 588 30.01 15.51 -4.35
C LYS A 588 30.38 15.73 -5.81
N GLN A 589 30.92 14.74 -6.52
CA GLN A 589 31.32 14.85 -7.92
C GLN A 589 30.22 14.43 -8.92
N SER A 590 29.20 13.72 -8.46
CA SER A 590 28.12 13.19 -9.29
C SER A 590 27.17 14.30 -9.75
N GLU A 591 27.06 14.52 -11.07
CA GLU A 591 26.08 15.47 -11.64
C GLU A 591 24.64 15.12 -11.26
N ALA A 592 24.31 13.83 -11.11
CA ALA A 592 22.98 13.39 -10.73
C ALA A 592 22.67 13.79 -9.28
N PHE A 593 23.58 13.57 -8.34
CA PHE A 593 23.38 14.00 -6.95
C PHE A 593 23.44 15.52 -6.80
N GLN A 594 24.28 16.23 -7.56
CA GLN A 594 24.28 17.70 -7.57
C GLN A 594 22.93 18.29 -8.01
N LYS A 595 22.25 17.66 -8.98
CA LYS A 595 20.90 18.06 -9.38
C LYS A 595 19.90 17.81 -8.25
N ILE A 596 19.96 16.64 -7.59
CA ILE A 596 19.10 16.30 -6.45
C ILE A 596 19.31 17.30 -5.31
N VAL A 597 20.56 17.59 -4.93
CA VAL A 597 20.88 18.57 -3.88
C VAL A 597 20.34 19.97 -4.23
N LYS A 598 20.49 20.38 -5.48
CA LYS A 598 19.95 21.67 -5.93
C LYS A 598 18.42 21.68 -5.86
N GLU A 599 17.74 20.61 -6.27
CA GLU A 599 16.28 20.51 -6.15
C GLU A 599 15.83 20.54 -4.68
N ILE A 600 16.57 19.89 -3.77
CA ILE A 600 16.35 19.96 -2.32
C ILE A 600 16.48 21.41 -1.82
N GLU A 601 17.53 22.11 -2.20
CA GLU A 601 17.77 23.52 -1.82
C GLU A 601 16.68 24.43 -2.37
N ASP A 602 16.30 24.24 -3.63
CA ASP A 602 15.23 25.01 -4.28
C ASP A 602 13.88 24.76 -3.57
N GLN A 603 13.55 23.53 -3.22
CA GLN A 603 12.33 23.19 -2.47
C GLN A 603 12.34 23.78 -1.06
N ARG A 604 13.45 23.70 -0.31
CA ARG A 604 13.59 24.35 1.01
C ARG A 604 13.39 25.86 0.90
N ALA A 605 14.01 26.49 -0.08
CA ALA A 605 13.83 27.93 -0.31
C ALA A 605 12.39 28.32 -0.70
N HIS A 606 11.66 27.41 -1.36
CA HIS A 606 10.25 27.61 -1.68
C HIS A 606 9.34 27.36 -0.48
N GLN A 607 9.62 26.40 0.38
CA GLN A 607 8.90 26.18 1.66
C GLN A 607 9.06 27.39 2.59
N ASP A 608 10.26 27.94 2.70
CA ASP A 608 10.53 29.15 3.50
C ASP A 608 9.81 30.40 2.96
N ARG A 609 9.54 30.46 1.64
CA ARG A 609 8.78 31.54 1.00
C ARG A 609 7.27 31.36 1.04
N ARG A 610 6.73 30.43 1.84
CA ARG A 610 5.32 30.06 1.92
C ARG A 610 4.68 29.84 0.54
N GLY A 611 4.88 28.65 0.00
CA GLY A 611 3.86 27.96 -0.78
C GLY A 611 3.45 28.55 -2.12
N LYS A 612 4.38 29.03 -2.94
CA LYS A 612 4.07 29.34 -4.34
C LYS A 612 4.58 28.23 -5.24
N ILE A 613 3.73 27.26 -5.56
CA ILE A 613 4.01 26.28 -6.62
C ILE A 613 3.64 26.96 -7.94
N ALA A 614 4.67 27.31 -8.74
CA ALA A 614 4.44 27.66 -10.14
C ALA A 614 4.13 26.35 -10.89
N PHE A 615 2.88 26.15 -11.28
CA PHE A 615 2.58 25.23 -12.37
C PHE A 615 3.03 25.88 -13.68
N LYS A 616 4.34 25.82 -13.96
CA LYS A 616 4.76 25.88 -15.33
C LYS A 616 4.12 24.67 -16.00
N GLN A 617 3.45 24.89 -17.12
CA GLN A 617 3.21 23.88 -18.12
C GLN A 617 4.58 23.44 -18.68
N SER A 618 5.45 22.89 -17.79
CA SER A 618 6.51 22.04 -18.25
C SER A 618 5.75 20.90 -18.92
N GLU A 619 6.13 20.57 -20.12
CA GLU A 619 5.91 19.26 -20.66
C GLU A 619 6.20 18.26 -19.55
N THR A 620 5.23 18.03 -18.70
CA THR A 620 5.15 16.86 -17.87
C THR A 620 4.87 15.74 -18.85
N LYS A 621 5.90 15.32 -19.55
CA LYS A 621 6.10 13.90 -19.74
C LYS A 621 5.83 13.34 -18.36
N ALA A 622 4.65 12.72 -18.25
CA ALA A 622 4.17 12.08 -17.04
C ALA A 622 5.36 11.36 -16.39
N THR A 623 5.93 11.94 -15.35
CA THR A 623 6.82 11.28 -14.41
C THR A 623 6.01 10.38 -13.48
N GLY A 624 4.87 9.95 -13.94
CA GLY A 624 4.20 8.70 -13.66
C GLY A 624 4.71 7.59 -14.55
N ALA A 625 5.96 7.64 -14.98
CA ALA A 625 6.70 6.45 -15.34
C ALA A 625 6.92 5.68 -14.04
N ARG A 626 5.86 5.01 -13.57
CA ARG A 626 6.04 3.76 -12.87
C ARG A 626 6.99 2.97 -13.73
N ASP A 627 8.11 2.62 -13.14
CA ASP A 627 9.07 1.65 -13.63
C ASP A 627 8.27 0.49 -14.27
N LYS A 628 8.01 0.61 -15.58
CA LYS A 628 7.60 -0.55 -16.35
C LYS A 628 8.81 -1.45 -16.21
N GLY A 629 8.66 -2.66 -15.70
CA GLY A 629 9.71 -3.66 -15.47
C GLY A 629 10.65 -3.93 -16.67
N ASN A 630 10.81 -2.96 -17.55
CA ASN A 630 11.88 -2.81 -18.51
C ASN A 630 13.06 -2.17 -17.79
N ALA A 631 14.12 -2.90 -17.68
CA ALA A 631 15.44 -2.53 -17.23
C ALA A 631 15.75 -1.04 -17.50
N SER A 632 15.40 -0.15 -16.53
CA SER A 632 16.00 1.17 -16.52
C SER A 632 17.51 0.95 -16.37
N SER A 633 18.29 1.56 -17.24
CA SER A 633 19.75 1.42 -17.15
C SER A 633 20.16 1.88 -15.75
N VAL A 634 21.16 1.26 -15.15
CA VAL A 634 21.71 1.66 -13.83
C VAL A 634 22.07 3.14 -13.84
N ALA A 635 22.50 3.67 -14.98
CA ALA A 635 22.79 5.09 -15.18
C ALA A 635 21.58 6.03 -14.92
N ALA A 636 20.35 5.50 -14.91
CA ALA A 636 19.15 6.26 -14.60
C ALA A 636 18.76 6.24 -13.11
N ASP A 637 19.41 5.41 -12.28
CA ASP A 637 19.18 5.28 -10.82
C ASP A 637 20.48 5.60 -10.05
N PRO A 638 20.74 6.87 -9.70
CA PRO A 638 21.98 7.28 -9.03
C PRO A 638 22.17 6.61 -7.66
N TYR A 639 21.09 6.28 -6.96
CA TYR A 639 21.17 5.61 -5.65
C TYR A 639 21.64 4.16 -5.80
N LEU A 640 21.10 3.43 -6.78
CA LEU A 640 21.55 2.08 -7.05
C LEU A 640 22.99 2.06 -7.57
N GLN A 641 23.36 3.03 -8.43
CA GLN A 641 24.73 3.18 -8.91
C GLN A 641 25.70 3.37 -7.73
N GLU A 642 25.46 4.33 -6.85
CA GLU A 642 26.30 4.59 -5.68
C GLU A 642 26.32 3.37 -4.74
N CYS A 643 25.20 2.68 -4.57
CA CYS A 643 25.15 1.47 -3.75
C CYS A 643 26.01 0.32 -4.34
N LEU A 644 26.07 0.18 -5.67
CA LEU A 644 26.96 -0.75 -6.35
C LEU A 644 28.44 -0.37 -6.15
N ASP A 645 28.74 0.92 -6.22
CA ASP A 645 30.10 1.43 -5.98
C ASP A 645 30.55 1.19 -4.53
N ILE A 646 29.66 1.44 -3.55
CA ILE A 646 29.89 1.14 -2.13
C ILE A 646 30.09 -0.36 -1.92
N ALA A 647 29.28 -1.23 -2.53
CA ALA A 647 29.40 -2.67 -2.41
C ALA A 647 30.74 -3.20 -2.99
N ALA A 648 31.18 -2.61 -4.11
CA ALA A 648 32.50 -2.92 -4.70
C ALA A 648 33.65 -2.45 -3.79
N ASP A 649 33.55 -1.26 -3.22
CA ASP A 649 34.53 -0.73 -2.27
C ASP A 649 34.61 -1.60 -1.00
N TYR A 650 33.45 -1.97 -0.45
CA TYR A 650 33.37 -2.84 0.72
C TYR A 650 34.04 -4.20 0.47
N LEU A 651 33.78 -4.80 -0.70
CA LEU A 651 34.42 -6.04 -1.10
C LEU A 651 35.93 -5.89 -1.25
N GLN A 652 36.42 -4.78 -1.83
CA GLN A 652 37.84 -4.49 -1.96
C GLN A 652 38.53 -4.38 -0.58
N LEU A 653 37.92 -3.61 0.33
CA LEU A 653 38.48 -3.40 1.68
C LEU A 653 38.55 -4.68 2.48
N ARG A 654 37.51 -5.53 2.40
CA ARG A 654 37.53 -6.87 3.04
C ARG A 654 38.66 -7.77 2.51
N ASN A 655 38.99 -7.63 1.23
CA ASN A 655 40.07 -8.39 0.60
C ASN A 655 41.43 -7.72 0.73
N GLY A 656 41.58 -6.66 1.57
CA GLY A 656 42.84 -5.95 1.78
C GLY A 656 43.32 -5.16 0.54
N ARG A 657 42.43 -4.85 -0.40
CA ARG A 657 42.77 -4.15 -1.64
C ARG A 657 42.56 -2.63 -1.51
N PRO A 658 43.31 -1.82 -2.24
CA PRO A 658 43.07 -0.38 -2.30
C PRO A 658 41.79 -0.08 -3.08
N LEU A 659 41.11 1.04 -2.72
CA LEU A 659 39.96 1.53 -3.46
C LEU A 659 40.43 2.09 -4.82
N GLY A 660 39.55 1.92 -5.83
CA GLY A 660 39.76 2.46 -7.17
C GLY A 660 38.44 2.83 -7.83
N PRO A 661 38.44 3.65 -8.90
CA PRO A 661 37.23 4.02 -9.63
C PRO A 661 36.47 2.78 -10.11
N VAL A 662 35.16 2.77 -9.85
CA VAL A 662 34.24 1.70 -10.21
C VAL A 662 33.48 2.09 -11.48
N THR A 663 33.31 1.14 -12.39
CA THR A 663 32.48 1.31 -13.61
C THR A 663 31.56 0.11 -13.72
N VAL A 664 30.26 0.34 -13.76
CA VAL A 664 29.26 -0.71 -13.98
C VAL A 664 29.21 -1.05 -15.47
N VAL A 665 29.40 -2.32 -15.80
CA VAL A 665 29.27 -2.86 -17.15
C VAL A 665 27.89 -3.52 -17.22
N GLU A 666 26.95 -2.93 -17.95
CA GLU A 666 25.63 -3.55 -18.12
C GLU A 666 25.77 -4.84 -18.93
N THR A 667 25.59 -5.99 -18.28
CA THR A 667 25.41 -7.25 -19.01
C THR A 667 23.98 -7.32 -19.52
N ALA A 668 23.81 -7.66 -20.81
CA ALA A 668 22.51 -8.02 -21.35
C ALA A 668 21.91 -9.14 -20.49
N SER A 669 20.71 -8.89 -19.93
CA SER A 669 19.95 -9.91 -19.20
C SER A 669 19.87 -11.16 -20.07
N PRO A 670 20.16 -12.38 -19.59
CA PRO A 670 19.79 -13.58 -20.32
C PRO A 670 18.27 -13.51 -20.50
N ALA A 671 17.83 -13.55 -21.75
CA ALA A 671 16.42 -13.67 -22.10
C ALA A 671 15.83 -14.80 -21.25
N GLY A 672 14.70 -14.52 -20.60
CA GLY A 672 14.04 -15.48 -19.74
C GLY A 672 13.97 -16.84 -20.42
N THR A 673 14.52 -17.84 -19.77
CA THR A 673 14.23 -19.23 -20.08
C THR A 673 12.74 -19.40 -19.89
N GLU A 674 11.98 -19.42 -20.98
CA GLU A 674 10.63 -19.95 -21.00
C GLU A 674 10.70 -21.35 -20.37
N ASP A 675 10.05 -21.49 -19.25
CA ASP A 675 9.78 -22.79 -18.63
C ASP A 675 8.87 -23.56 -19.62
N LYS A 676 9.51 -24.30 -20.50
CA LYS A 676 8.82 -25.29 -21.30
C LYS A 676 8.48 -26.44 -20.37
N GLY A 677 7.31 -26.32 -19.71
CA GLY A 677 6.65 -27.44 -19.08
C GLY A 677 6.52 -28.57 -20.10
N GLY A 678 7.39 -29.55 -19.99
CA GLY A 678 7.27 -30.82 -20.72
C GLY A 678 6.11 -31.60 -20.11
N ASP A 679 4.98 -31.65 -20.80
CA ASP A 679 3.97 -32.67 -20.60
C ASP A 679 4.59 -34.06 -20.88
N PRO A 680 4.44 -35.03 -20.04
CA PRO A 680 4.66 -36.43 -20.44
C PRO A 680 3.46 -36.86 -21.26
N GLU A 681 3.72 -37.19 -22.55
CA GLU A 681 2.79 -37.90 -23.43
C GLU A 681 2.42 -39.32 -22.88
N PRO A 682 1.34 -39.91 -23.37
CA PRO A 682 0.27 -40.65 -22.71
C PRO A 682 0.57 -42.04 -22.18
#